data_4890cedd34805e0ae7adf239cc4fedbc
#
_entry.id   4890cedd34805e0ae7adf239cc4fedbc
#
_cell.length_a   1.000
_cell.length_b   1.000
_cell.length_c   1.000
_cell.angle_alpha   90.00
_cell.angle_beta   90.00
_cell.angle_gamma   90.00
#
_symmetry.space_group_name_H-M   'P 1'
#
loop_
_entity.id
_entity.type
_entity.pdbx_description
1 polymer ?
#
loop_
_entity_poly.entity_id
_entity_poly.type
_entity_poly.pdbx_seq_one_letter_code
_entity_poly.pdbx_strand_id
1 'polypeptide(L)'
;MAHRIEIRLRERAPDARGDRIQREINHFLHIPVDSVRTIDVYSIDAELSDAELNVIASEPLCDAIIQEYSIDAPSARDFDFLVEVGFRPGVTDNVGRTAREAIEYVTGRPLGEGRGVYTSVQYLLKGNISRDDVERIATGLLCNTLIQRYQIVDFSSFSSGTAAPLGIPKVIGEPHAAVREIDLNVSDDELVAISRDGVLALSLEEMKIIQAYYKKQEVAAERRRMGLTENPTDVELEALAQTWSEHCKHKIFSSTIDYCDENGNREEIRSLFKTCIQGATKKVREDLGDRDYCLSVFKDNAGVIRFNEENSLVFKVETHNSPSALDPYGGALTGIVGVNRDPFGTGKGARLIFNTDVFCFASPFYEKTLPMRLLHPRRIYEGVVEGVEHGGNKSGIPTVNGSLVFDDRFAGKPLVFCGTAGMMPAFINGKPSHEKSINPGDLIVMTGGRIGKDGIHGATFSSEELSESSPVSAVQIGDPITQKRMTDFLLRARDRGLYNFITDNGAGGLSSSIGEMSEACGGCRLDLAKAPLKYPGLDPWEILISEAQERMSLAVPPENIEEFLSLARRMGVEATVLGEFTDSGYFHICYGEKTVAFLPMDFLHGGLPPMQLRGVWEVKRHPEPKPDEKKDYTDDLLRLLSSLNVCSKESVVRRYDHEVQGGSVVKPFSGAENDGPSDAAVIRPLLESFEGVVVSHGICPRYSDIDTYHMMANAIDEGLRNYVAVGGSLDLVAGLDNFCWCDPVQSEKTPDGEYKTAQLVRANKALYEYCVAFGIPLISGKDSMKNDYFDGVTKISIPPTVLFSVIGKMEDVRKAVTMDAKRSGDLVYLLGKTAFELGGSEYYATKGFIGNRVPRVDAASALVRYRAYHKAVGRGLVASCHDLSDGGLAVALAETSFAGGFGMAVDLGRMIFSGVACDRRDEALLFSESASRHLVTVRPEHREAFEAAMAGTCFSCIGMVTDDATLTVSGIDGSVVLRGTINELKEAWQSPLREL
;
A
#
# COMPACT_ATOMS: atom_id res chain seq x y z
N MET A 1 29.07 30.77 7.63
CA MET A 1 29.77 29.47 7.52
C MET A 1 28.75 28.42 7.95
N ALA A 2 28.83 27.24 7.41
CA ALA A 2 27.99 26.16 7.90
C ALA A 2 28.61 25.57 9.14
N HIS A 3 27.80 25.34 10.18
CA HIS A 3 28.21 24.65 11.40
C HIS A 3 27.91 23.17 11.32
N ARG A 4 28.70 22.35 11.99
CA ARG A 4 28.55 20.91 12.04
C ARG A 4 28.45 20.43 13.49
N ILE A 5 27.35 19.77 13.83
CA ILE A 5 27.14 19.16 15.14
C ILE A 5 27.10 17.65 14.94
N GLU A 6 27.96 16.93 15.65
CA GLU A 6 28.02 15.48 15.66
C GLU A 6 27.53 14.96 16.99
N ILE A 7 26.56 14.04 16.96
CA ILE A 7 25.93 13.42 18.14
C ILE A 7 26.26 11.94 18.14
N ARG A 8 26.91 11.47 19.21
CA ARG A 8 27.25 10.06 19.38
C ARG A 8 26.80 9.51 20.73
N LEU A 9 26.59 8.21 20.79
CA LEU A 9 26.37 7.53 22.05
C LEU A 9 27.65 7.57 22.91
N ARG A 10 27.50 7.73 24.23
CA ARG A 10 28.60 7.62 25.20
C ARG A 10 29.23 6.23 25.10
N GLU A 11 30.53 6.11 25.39
CA GLU A 11 31.28 4.85 25.20
C GLU A 11 30.66 3.64 25.91
N ARG A 12 29.98 3.85 27.06
CA ARG A 12 29.33 2.78 27.82
C ARG A 12 27.89 2.46 27.34
N ALA A 13 27.30 3.27 26.50
CA ALA A 13 25.98 3.05 25.99
C ALA A 13 26.03 2.05 24.79
N PRO A 14 25.16 1.02 24.78
CA PRO A 14 25.08 0.11 23.64
C PRO A 14 24.57 0.85 22.40
N ASP A 15 25.17 0.57 21.26
CA ASP A 15 24.72 1.10 19.97
C ASP A 15 23.89 0.06 19.23
N ALA A 16 22.61 0.00 19.54
CA ALA A 16 21.71 -0.97 18.94
C ALA A 16 21.63 -0.86 17.40
N ARG A 17 21.76 0.35 16.84
CA ARG A 17 21.82 0.57 15.38
C ARG A 17 23.12 0.00 14.82
N GLY A 18 24.25 0.30 15.46
CA GLY A 18 25.56 -0.25 15.07
C GLY A 18 25.61 -1.76 15.16
N ASP A 19 25.10 -2.34 16.27
CA ASP A 19 25.07 -3.79 16.47
C ASP A 19 24.19 -4.51 15.44
N ARG A 20 23.06 -3.93 15.05
CA ARG A 20 22.22 -4.45 13.96
C ARG A 20 22.98 -4.46 12.65
N ILE A 21 23.57 -3.35 12.26
CA ILE A 21 24.32 -3.21 11.02
C ILE A 21 25.53 -4.15 10.99
N GLN A 22 26.24 -4.33 12.09
CA GLN A 22 27.33 -5.30 12.20
C GLN A 22 26.84 -6.73 11.90
N ARG A 23 25.72 -7.12 12.49
CA ARG A 23 25.11 -8.44 12.20
C ARG A 23 24.74 -8.59 10.73
N GLU A 24 24.12 -7.59 10.14
CA GLU A 24 23.74 -7.58 8.72
C GLU A 24 24.98 -7.69 7.81
N ILE A 25 26.05 -6.94 8.08
CA ILE A 25 27.31 -7.05 7.32
C ILE A 25 27.89 -8.46 7.42
N ASN A 26 28.00 -9.01 8.64
CA ASN A 26 28.62 -10.31 8.88
C ASN A 26 27.80 -11.47 8.31
N HIS A 27 26.46 -11.46 8.49
CA HIS A 27 25.60 -12.57 8.10
C HIS A 27 25.09 -12.46 6.68
N PHE A 28 24.87 -11.25 6.17
CA PHE A 28 24.26 -11.04 4.86
C PHE A 28 25.30 -10.76 3.76
N LEU A 29 26.28 -9.87 4.01
CA LEU A 29 27.34 -9.59 3.03
C LEU A 29 28.52 -10.57 3.16
N HIS A 30 28.56 -11.37 4.22
CA HIS A 30 29.66 -12.29 4.55
C HIS A 30 31.03 -11.59 4.63
N ILE A 31 31.04 -10.35 5.15
CA ILE A 31 32.23 -9.55 5.38
C ILE A 31 32.50 -9.49 6.89
N PRO A 32 33.64 -9.96 7.40
CA PRO A 32 33.89 -10.01 8.84
C PRO A 32 34.22 -8.62 9.40
N VAL A 33 33.25 -7.99 10.08
CA VAL A 33 33.40 -6.71 10.78
C VAL A 33 33.32 -6.95 12.29
N ASP A 34 34.31 -6.46 13.03
CA ASP A 34 34.40 -6.65 14.48
C ASP A 34 33.39 -5.80 15.25
N SER A 35 33.19 -4.55 14.82
CA SER A 35 32.19 -3.63 15.40
C SER A 35 31.79 -2.52 14.43
N VAL A 36 30.57 -2.02 14.64
CA VAL A 36 30.05 -0.80 14.00
C VAL A 36 29.55 0.15 15.07
N ARG A 37 29.92 1.44 14.98
CA ARG A 37 29.36 2.52 15.80
C ARG A 37 28.78 3.58 14.90
N THR A 38 27.78 4.30 15.38
CA THR A 38 27.08 5.32 14.60
C THR A 38 27.18 6.71 15.21
N ILE A 39 27.24 7.73 14.35
CA ILE A 39 27.22 9.15 14.74
C ILE A 39 26.19 9.85 13.87
N ASP A 40 25.26 10.56 14.48
CA ASP A 40 24.31 11.43 13.77
C ASP A 40 24.95 12.79 13.55
N VAL A 41 24.84 13.32 12.34
CA VAL A 41 25.48 14.58 11.94
C VAL A 41 24.44 15.57 11.48
N TYR A 42 24.50 16.79 12.03
CA TYR A 42 23.67 17.92 11.64
C TYR A 42 24.55 19.02 11.05
N SER A 43 24.38 19.30 9.76
CA SER A 43 25.06 20.41 9.08
C SER A 43 24.09 21.60 8.98
N ILE A 44 24.40 22.69 9.70
CA ILE A 44 23.51 23.85 9.86
C ILE A 44 24.04 25.01 9.00
N ASP A 45 23.34 25.34 7.91
CA ASP A 45 23.65 26.50 7.08
C ASP A 45 22.95 27.74 7.67
N ALA A 46 23.53 28.32 8.71
CA ALA A 46 23.04 29.52 9.35
C ALA A 46 24.18 30.28 10.04
N GLU A 47 23.93 31.55 10.35
CA GLU A 47 24.85 32.35 11.20
C GLU A 47 24.38 32.25 12.65
N LEU A 48 25.12 31.50 13.45
CA LEU A 48 24.84 31.22 14.86
C LEU A 48 26.05 31.60 15.72
N SER A 49 25.79 32.11 16.91
CA SER A 49 26.81 32.37 17.92
C SER A 49 27.18 31.06 18.65
N ASP A 50 28.35 31.01 19.27
CA ASP A 50 28.81 29.87 20.08
C ASP A 50 27.81 29.52 21.21
N ALA A 51 27.15 30.53 21.78
CA ALA A 51 26.12 30.33 22.80
C ALA A 51 24.87 29.63 22.24
N GLU A 52 24.38 30.08 21.07
CA GLU A 52 23.25 29.44 20.38
C GLU A 52 23.60 28.01 19.96
N LEU A 53 24.81 27.78 19.40
CA LEU A 53 25.28 26.45 19.01
C LEU A 53 25.32 25.47 20.19
N ASN A 54 25.80 25.93 21.36
CA ASN A 54 25.83 25.08 22.56
C ASN A 54 24.39 24.72 23.04
N VAL A 55 23.45 25.66 23.04
CA VAL A 55 22.06 25.39 23.39
C VAL A 55 21.42 24.43 22.38
N ILE A 56 21.62 24.68 21.09
CA ILE A 56 21.10 23.80 20.01
C ILE A 56 21.64 22.37 20.17
N ALA A 57 22.93 22.21 20.40
CA ALA A 57 23.55 20.91 20.53
C ALA A 57 23.09 20.16 21.80
N SER A 58 22.94 20.86 22.93
CA SER A 58 22.68 20.25 24.25
C SER A 58 21.19 20.00 24.54
N GLU A 59 20.26 20.75 23.91
CA GLU A 59 18.82 20.65 24.23
C GLU A 59 18.02 19.91 23.16
N PRO A 60 17.85 20.42 21.91
CA PRO A 60 16.98 19.74 20.95
C PRO A 60 17.66 18.57 20.22
N LEU A 61 19.01 18.52 20.11
CA LEU A 61 19.69 17.52 19.29
C LEU A 61 20.30 16.35 20.06
N CYS A 62 20.67 16.55 21.32
CA CYS A 62 21.41 15.57 22.12
C CYS A 62 20.64 15.14 23.37
N ASP A 63 20.48 13.82 23.58
CA ASP A 63 20.07 13.28 24.87
C ASP A 63 21.25 13.29 25.85
N ALA A 64 21.21 14.22 26.81
CA ALA A 64 22.29 14.43 27.78
C ALA A 64 22.59 13.21 28.67
N ILE A 65 21.70 12.21 28.75
CA ILE A 65 21.87 10.99 29.56
C ILE A 65 22.75 9.98 28.83
N ILE A 66 22.44 9.69 27.58
CA ILE A 66 23.06 8.59 26.82
C ILE A 66 23.97 9.07 25.68
N GLN A 67 23.88 10.34 25.30
CA GLN A 67 24.64 10.91 24.19
C GLN A 67 25.65 12.00 24.65
N GLU A 68 26.57 12.32 23.77
CA GLU A 68 27.45 13.44 23.82
C GLU A 68 27.59 14.09 22.45
N TYR A 69 27.94 15.36 22.39
CA TYR A 69 28.04 16.12 21.16
C TYR A 69 29.41 16.77 20.97
N SER A 70 29.73 17.08 19.74
CA SER A 70 30.83 17.99 19.37
C SER A 70 30.33 19.03 18.37
N ILE A 71 30.89 20.23 18.43
CA ILE A 71 30.56 21.36 17.54
C ILE A 71 31.80 21.70 16.73
N ASP A 72 31.66 21.72 15.39
CA ASP A 72 32.71 22.04 14.43
C ASP A 72 34.02 21.26 14.61
N ALA A 73 33.96 20.13 15.30
CA ALA A 73 35.10 19.24 15.53
C ALA A 73 34.66 17.78 15.37
N PRO A 74 35.48 16.94 14.70
CA PRO A 74 35.15 15.52 14.54
C PRO A 74 35.09 14.79 15.88
N SER A 75 34.08 13.96 16.08
CA SER A 75 33.89 13.13 17.26
C SER A 75 34.23 11.65 17.05
N ALA A 76 34.43 11.22 15.80
CA ALA A 76 34.75 9.85 15.43
C ALA A 76 36.09 9.38 16.03
N ARG A 77 36.12 8.15 16.61
CA ARG A 77 37.30 7.54 17.23
C ARG A 77 37.25 6.03 17.05
N ASP A 78 38.43 5.39 17.08
CA ASP A 78 38.57 3.94 17.15
C ASP A 78 37.85 3.16 16.01
N PHE A 79 38.24 3.43 14.79
CA PHE A 79 37.75 2.80 13.59
C PHE A 79 38.87 2.57 12.56
N ASP A 80 38.64 1.64 11.62
CA ASP A 80 39.54 1.46 10.47
C ASP A 80 39.00 2.22 9.26
N PHE A 81 37.70 2.20 9.05
CA PHE A 81 37.01 2.99 8.03
C PHE A 81 35.77 3.71 8.58
N LEU A 82 35.57 4.93 8.09
CA LEU A 82 34.38 5.74 8.32
C LEU A 82 33.61 5.84 7.01
N VAL A 83 32.32 5.48 7.02
CA VAL A 83 31.40 5.71 5.90
C VAL A 83 30.40 6.77 6.32
N GLU A 84 30.42 7.94 5.71
CA GLU A 84 29.41 8.98 5.93
C GLU A 84 28.38 8.91 4.81
N VAL A 85 27.08 8.79 5.17
CA VAL A 85 25.95 8.70 4.24
C VAL A 85 25.02 9.88 4.48
N GLY A 86 24.70 10.64 3.43
CA GLY A 86 23.78 11.78 3.48
C GLY A 86 22.97 11.89 2.20
N PHE A 87 21.92 12.71 2.20
CA PHE A 87 21.05 12.87 1.05
C PHE A 87 21.73 13.59 -0.13
N ARG A 88 21.24 13.32 -1.33
CA ARG A 88 21.61 14.09 -2.54
C ARG A 88 20.93 15.45 -2.53
N PRO A 89 21.48 16.46 -3.27
CA PRO A 89 20.81 17.75 -3.43
C PRO A 89 19.38 17.58 -3.98
N GLY A 90 18.43 18.27 -3.37
CA GLY A 90 17.00 18.24 -3.78
C GLY A 90 16.15 17.13 -3.16
N VAL A 91 16.76 16.13 -2.55
CA VAL A 91 16.01 15.08 -1.82
C VAL A 91 15.53 15.63 -0.48
N THR A 92 14.30 15.29 -0.10
CA THR A 92 13.69 15.72 1.16
C THR A 92 14.40 15.09 2.37
N ASP A 93 14.88 15.93 3.29
CA ASP A 93 15.47 15.54 4.57
C ASP A 93 14.49 15.89 5.70
N ASN A 94 13.65 14.91 6.10
CA ASN A 94 12.64 15.10 7.13
C ASN A 94 13.24 15.37 8.51
N VAL A 95 14.37 14.72 8.84
CA VAL A 95 15.06 14.91 10.10
C VAL A 95 15.70 16.31 10.14
N GLY A 96 16.34 16.72 9.04
CA GLY A 96 16.92 18.07 8.90
C GLY A 96 15.86 19.17 9.02
N ARG A 97 14.67 18.94 8.44
CA ARG A 97 13.56 19.89 8.57
C ARG A 97 13.02 19.99 9.99
N THR A 98 12.81 18.87 10.66
CA THR A 98 12.36 18.85 12.05
C THR A 98 13.42 19.49 12.97
N ALA A 99 14.69 19.20 12.73
CA ALA A 99 15.80 19.84 13.44
C ALA A 99 15.82 21.36 13.23
N ARG A 100 15.54 21.83 12.00
CA ARG A 100 15.40 23.28 11.72
C ARG A 100 14.28 23.91 12.56
N GLU A 101 13.09 23.30 12.60
CA GLU A 101 11.96 23.80 13.41
C GLU A 101 12.32 23.86 14.90
N ALA A 102 13.00 22.83 15.43
CA ALA A 102 13.46 22.80 16.81
C ALA A 102 14.50 23.90 17.11
N ILE A 103 15.43 24.13 16.18
CA ILE A 103 16.44 25.19 16.29
C ILE A 103 15.77 26.58 16.26
N GLU A 104 14.85 26.82 15.34
CA GLU A 104 14.11 28.09 15.27
C GLU A 104 13.27 28.36 16.54
N TYR A 105 12.72 27.29 17.14
CA TYR A 105 12.00 27.38 18.41
C TYR A 105 12.92 27.76 19.57
N VAL A 106 14.06 27.08 19.70
CA VAL A 106 15.00 27.31 20.81
C VAL A 106 15.70 28.69 20.69
N THR A 107 16.04 29.10 19.46
CA THR A 107 16.66 30.39 19.21
C THR A 107 15.69 31.56 19.23
N GLY A 108 14.37 31.28 19.15
CA GLY A 108 13.31 32.27 19.09
C GLY A 108 13.27 33.09 17.79
N ARG A 109 14.00 32.66 16.75
CA ARG A 109 14.09 33.35 15.47
C ARG A 109 14.19 32.38 14.29
N PRO A 110 13.67 32.72 13.11
CA PRO A 110 13.85 31.91 11.91
C PRO A 110 15.31 31.91 11.46
N LEU A 111 15.78 30.80 10.89
CA LEU A 111 17.15 30.71 10.34
C LEU A 111 17.40 31.57 9.10
N GLY A 112 16.31 32.00 8.44
CA GLY A 112 16.34 32.84 7.26
C GLY A 112 16.04 32.07 5.95
N GLU A 113 15.75 32.85 4.91
CA GLU A 113 15.43 32.29 3.59
C GLU A 113 16.65 31.67 2.93
N GLY A 114 16.48 30.50 2.30
CA GLY A 114 17.56 29.74 1.68
C GLY A 114 18.56 29.11 2.66
N ARG A 115 18.33 29.21 3.98
CA ARG A 115 19.10 28.54 5.03
C ARG A 115 18.43 27.23 5.41
N GLY A 116 19.20 26.25 5.92
CA GLY A 116 18.65 24.93 6.24
C GLY A 116 19.53 24.09 7.16
N VAL A 117 18.96 22.98 7.61
CA VAL A 117 19.65 21.94 8.35
C VAL A 117 19.62 20.67 7.51
N TYR A 118 20.75 20.01 7.40
CA TYR A 118 20.94 18.80 6.59
C TYR A 118 21.54 17.70 7.45
N THR A 119 21.09 16.47 7.28
CA THR A 119 21.56 15.36 8.11
C THR A 119 22.39 14.37 7.32
N SER A 120 23.31 13.72 8.02
CA SER A 120 24.04 12.54 7.57
C SER A 120 24.30 11.61 8.74
N VAL A 121 24.65 10.37 8.45
CA VAL A 121 25.04 9.37 9.44
C VAL A 121 26.45 8.90 9.11
N GLN A 122 27.32 8.88 10.12
CA GLN A 122 28.62 8.25 10.04
C GLN A 122 28.55 6.84 10.62
N TYR A 123 29.09 5.88 9.90
CA TYR A 123 29.26 4.49 10.31
C TYR A 123 30.75 4.23 10.50
N LEU A 124 31.15 3.97 11.73
CA LEU A 124 32.51 3.67 12.13
C LEU A 124 32.71 2.16 12.08
N LEU A 125 33.41 1.67 11.06
CA LEU A 125 33.67 0.26 10.83
C LEU A 125 35.03 -0.12 11.41
N LYS A 126 35.08 -1.18 12.21
CA LYS A 126 36.32 -1.75 12.75
C LYS A 126 36.42 -3.21 12.35
N GLY A 127 37.56 -3.63 11.81
CA GLY A 127 37.83 -5.01 11.38
C GLY A 127 38.90 -5.08 10.30
N ASN A 128 39.39 -6.26 10.04
CA ASN A 128 40.37 -6.48 8.97
C ASN A 128 39.65 -6.58 7.61
N ILE A 129 39.15 -5.43 7.11
CA ILE A 129 38.40 -5.29 5.88
C ILE A 129 39.15 -4.44 4.86
N SER A 130 38.98 -4.73 3.59
CA SER A 130 39.54 -3.96 2.48
C SER A 130 38.67 -2.75 2.12
N ARG A 131 39.20 -1.79 1.37
CA ARG A 131 38.39 -0.68 0.83
C ARG A 131 37.29 -1.18 -0.09
N ASP A 132 37.53 -2.24 -0.88
CA ASP A 132 36.50 -2.84 -1.74
C ASP A 132 35.38 -3.50 -0.93
N ASP A 133 35.69 -4.09 0.23
CA ASP A 133 34.66 -4.59 1.15
C ASP A 133 33.83 -3.44 1.72
N VAL A 134 34.47 -2.32 2.08
CA VAL A 134 33.76 -1.13 2.56
C VAL A 134 32.87 -0.52 1.48
N GLU A 135 33.31 -0.50 0.21
CA GLU A 135 32.51 -0.09 -0.93
C GLU A 135 31.25 -1.00 -1.10
N ARG A 136 31.43 -2.31 -0.96
CA ARG A 136 30.32 -3.27 -0.98
C ARG A 136 29.35 -3.07 0.21
N ILE A 137 29.87 -2.77 1.40
CA ILE A 137 29.05 -2.44 2.58
C ILE A 137 28.26 -1.16 2.32
N ALA A 138 28.94 -0.10 1.84
CA ALA A 138 28.31 1.18 1.58
C ALA A 138 27.18 1.08 0.57
N THR A 139 27.41 0.45 -0.58
CA THR A 139 26.43 0.34 -1.67
C THR A 139 25.40 -0.75 -1.48
N GLY A 140 25.78 -1.85 -0.85
CA GLY A 140 24.89 -3.02 -0.63
C GLY A 140 23.97 -2.86 0.58
N LEU A 141 24.36 -2.09 1.61
CA LEU A 141 23.62 -1.99 2.86
C LEU A 141 23.36 -0.55 3.32
N LEU A 142 24.40 0.32 3.42
CA LEU A 142 24.28 1.58 4.14
C LEU A 142 23.66 2.72 3.33
N CYS A 143 23.83 2.73 2.01
CA CYS A 143 23.47 3.83 1.13
C CYS A 143 22.51 3.37 0.01
N ASN A 144 21.41 4.06 -0.18
CA ASN A 144 20.65 3.99 -1.41
C ASN A 144 21.20 5.04 -2.37
N THR A 145 22.05 4.62 -3.31
CA THR A 145 22.73 5.52 -4.25
C THR A 145 21.82 6.33 -5.17
N LEU A 146 20.53 5.99 -5.24
CA LEU A 146 19.54 6.76 -5.97
C LEU A 146 19.24 8.11 -5.30
N ILE A 147 19.03 8.12 -3.99
CA ILE A 147 18.64 9.30 -3.20
C ILE A 147 19.73 9.78 -2.26
N GLN A 148 20.73 8.96 -1.98
CA GLN A 148 21.82 9.25 -1.07
C GLN A 148 23.17 9.28 -1.78
N ARG A 149 24.13 9.87 -1.11
CA ARG A 149 25.55 9.88 -1.46
C ARG A 149 26.35 9.47 -0.24
N TYR A 150 27.50 8.90 -0.46
CA TYR A 150 28.38 8.46 0.62
C TYR A 150 29.82 8.88 0.37
N GLN A 151 30.59 8.84 1.45
CA GLN A 151 32.03 9.08 1.44
C GLN A 151 32.70 8.06 2.35
N ILE A 152 33.78 7.45 1.85
CA ILE A 152 34.59 6.49 2.61
C ILE A 152 35.91 7.14 2.96
N VAL A 153 36.21 7.16 4.26
CA VAL A 153 37.46 7.74 4.82
C VAL A 153 38.16 6.67 5.64
N ASP A 154 39.41 6.40 5.34
CA ASP A 154 40.28 5.57 6.18
C ASP A 154 40.83 6.34 7.39
N PHE A 155 41.22 5.64 8.45
CA PHE A 155 41.71 6.29 9.70
C PHE A 155 42.96 7.14 9.48
N SER A 156 43.82 6.79 8.53
CA SER A 156 45.07 7.56 8.25
C SER A 156 44.74 8.91 7.62
N SER A 157 43.84 8.98 6.65
CA SER A 157 43.35 10.20 6.03
C SER A 157 42.55 11.06 7.00
N PHE A 158 41.79 10.45 7.89
CA PHE A 158 41.06 11.14 8.95
C PHE A 158 42.03 11.78 9.98
N SER A 159 42.96 11.02 10.49
CA SER A 159 43.91 11.49 11.53
C SER A 159 44.88 12.55 11.03
N SER A 160 45.22 12.54 9.73
CA SER A 160 46.05 13.57 9.09
C SER A 160 45.32 14.88 8.76
N GLY A 161 43.98 14.89 8.93
CA GLY A 161 43.12 16.04 8.58
C GLY A 161 43.00 16.29 7.07
N THR A 162 43.34 15.30 6.25
CA THR A 162 43.23 15.40 4.78
C THR A 162 41.83 15.05 4.26
N ALA A 163 41.00 14.38 5.07
CA ALA A 163 39.62 14.05 4.71
C ALA A 163 38.72 15.28 4.89
N ALA A 164 38.08 15.70 3.79
CA ALA A 164 37.05 16.74 3.85
C ALA A 164 35.73 16.11 4.34
N PRO A 165 34.90 16.82 5.13
CA PRO A 165 33.58 16.33 5.49
C PRO A 165 32.65 16.27 4.29
N LEU A 166 31.59 15.46 4.39
CA LEU A 166 30.52 15.43 3.38
C LEU A 166 29.84 16.80 3.31
N GLY A 167 29.97 17.50 2.16
CA GLY A 167 29.48 18.86 2.00
C GLY A 167 27.95 18.96 2.10
N ILE A 168 27.41 20.15 2.30
CA ILE A 168 25.95 20.40 2.35
C ILE A 168 25.31 20.11 1.00
N PRO A 169 24.18 19.37 0.94
CA PRO A 169 23.49 19.04 -0.31
C PRO A 169 22.55 20.17 -0.76
N LYS A 170 23.07 21.38 -0.93
CA LYS A 170 22.25 22.54 -1.31
C LYS A 170 22.03 22.58 -2.81
N VAL A 171 20.77 22.76 -3.22
CA VAL A 171 20.43 23.05 -4.61
C VAL A 171 20.77 24.52 -4.87
N ILE A 172 21.64 24.76 -5.83
CA ILE A 172 22.00 26.10 -6.30
C ILE A 172 21.31 26.27 -7.66
N GLY A 173 20.29 27.10 -7.74
CA GLY A 173 19.56 27.42 -8.97
C GLY A 173 19.19 28.90 -8.97
N GLU A 174 19.18 29.54 -10.14
CA GLU A 174 18.56 30.86 -10.29
C GLU A 174 17.08 30.66 -10.64
N PRO A 175 16.19 31.58 -10.16
CA PRO A 175 14.80 31.54 -10.59
C PRO A 175 14.74 31.71 -12.12
N HIS A 176 14.25 30.71 -12.83
CA HIS A 176 13.99 30.80 -14.25
C HIS A 176 12.63 30.20 -14.52
N ALA A 177 12.01 30.59 -15.61
CA ALA A 177 10.72 30.09 -16.08
C ALA A 177 10.87 29.75 -17.55
N ALA A 178 11.64 28.72 -17.84
CA ALA A 178 11.79 28.24 -19.21
C ALA A 178 10.52 27.48 -19.61
N VAL A 179 9.88 27.92 -20.67
CA VAL A 179 8.79 27.22 -21.35
C VAL A 179 9.26 26.93 -22.76
N ARG A 180 9.26 25.68 -23.14
CA ARG A 180 9.70 25.23 -24.44
C ARG A 180 8.50 24.97 -25.34
N GLU A 181 8.59 25.40 -26.57
CA GLU A 181 7.63 25.02 -27.61
C GLU A 181 8.13 23.75 -28.30
N ILE A 182 7.24 22.78 -28.48
CA ILE A 182 7.56 21.48 -29.07
C ILE A 182 6.92 21.40 -30.45
N ASP A 183 7.76 21.33 -31.47
CA ASP A 183 7.27 21.17 -32.86
C ASP A 183 6.77 19.72 -33.06
N LEU A 184 5.46 19.58 -33.22
CA LEU A 184 4.82 18.30 -33.56
C LEU A 184 4.63 18.08 -35.06
N ASN A 185 5.05 18.99 -35.92
CA ASN A 185 4.98 18.80 -37.36
C ASN A 185 6.16 17.96 -37.90
N VAL A 186 6.28 16.77 -37.37
CA VAL A 186 7.38 15.83 -37.55
C VAL A 186 6.88 14.45 -37.99
N SER A 187 7.79 13.54 -38.32
CA SER A 187 7.47 12.15 -38.67
C SER A 187 6.99 11.30 -37.48
N ASP A 188 6.43 10.13 -37.77
CA ASP A 188 5.97 9.17 -36.76
C ASP A 188 7.12 8.75 -35.84
N ASP A 189 8.32 8.49 -36.37
CA ASP A 189 9.49 8.09 -35.57
C ASP A 189 9.94 9.22 -34.61
N GLU A 190 9.86 10.47 -35.08
CA GLU A 190 10.20 11.64 -34.27
C GLU A 190 9.12 11.90 -33.19
N LEU A 191 7.83 11.65 -33.47
CA LEU A 191 6.77 11.70 -32.45
C LEU A 191 7.03 10.68 -31.33
N VAL A 192 7.42 9.47 -31.69
CA VAL A 192 7.82 8.45 -30.72
C VAL A 192 9.04 8.87 -29.91
N ALA A 193 10.03 9.50 -30.59
CA ALA A 193 11.22 10.02 -29.91
C ALA A 193 10.87 11.15 -28.91
N ILE A 194 10.00 12.09 -29.29
CA ILE A 194 9.54 13.17 -28.40
C ILE A 194 8.87 12.58 -27.15
N SER A 195 7.97 11.60 -27.31
CA SER A 195 7.32 10.95 -26.17
C SER A 195 8.31 10.22 -25.25
N ARG A 196 9.26 9.47 -25.86
CA ARG A 196 10.28 8.72 -25.12
C ARG A 196 11.24 9.65 -24.37
N ASP A 197 11.80 10.63 -25.09
CA ASP A 197 12.85 11.52 -24.55
C ASP A 197 12.26 12.51 -23.51
N GLY A 198 10.97 12.87 -23.66
CA GLY A 198 10.20 13.64 -22.68
C GLY A 198 9.63 12.81 -21.53
N VAL A 199 9.79 11.48 -21.53
CA VAL A 199 9.20 10.57 -20.51
C VAL A 199 7.66 10.71 -20.43
N LEU A 200 7.00 11.05 -21.53
CA LEU A 200 5.55 11.30 -21.58
C LEU A 200 4.71 10.00 -21.53
N ALA A 201 5.31 8.86 -21.91
CA ALA A 201 4.65 7.55 -22.01
C ALA A 201 3.37 7.56 -22.89
N LEU A 202 3.34 8.44 -23.89
CA LEU A 202 2.27 8.51 -24.89
C LEU A 202 2.60 7.59 -26.06
N SER A 203 1.62 6.80 -26.50
CA SER A 203 1.73 5.96 -27.70
C SER A 203 1.77 6.82 -28.98
N LEU A 204 2.21 6.22 -30.09
CA LEU A 204 2.18 6.91 -31.37
C LEU A 204 0.77 7.36 -31.77
N GLU A 205 -0.26 6.57 -31.48
CA GLU A 205 -1.66 6.93 -31.76
C GLU A 205 -2.10 8.15 -30.97
N GLU A 206 -1.76 8.19 -29.69
CA GLU A 206 -2.04 9.32 -28.80
C GLU A 206 -1.30 10.58 -29.27
N MET A 207 -0.01 10.46 -29.60
CA MET A 207 0.79 11.58 -30.17
C MET A 207 0.21 12.09 -31.48
N LYS A 208 -0.31 11.23 -32.35
CA LYS A 208 -0.99 11.64 -33.60
C LYS A 208 -2.28 12.40 -33.37
N ILE A 209 -3.05 12.02 -32.33
CA ILE A 209 -4.27 12.77 -31.96
C ILE A 209 -3.91 14.15 -31.44
N ILE A 210 -2.87 14.25 -30.61
CA ILE A 210 -2.35 15.54 -30.15
C ILE A 210 -1.86 16.37 -31.33
N GLN A 211 -1.05 15.80 -32.21
CA GLN A 211 -0.59 16.46 -33.43
C GLN A 211 -1.76 16.98 -34.28
N ALA A 212 -2.78 16.13 -34.51
CA ALA A 212 -3.97 16.52 -35.28
C ALA A 212 -4.79 17.65 -34.64
N TYR A 213 -4.84 17.66 -33.30
CA TYR A 213 -5.48 18.75 -32.56
C TYR A 213 -4.79 20.09 -32.79
N TYR A 214 -3.46 20.17 -32.65
CA TYR A 214 -2.71 21.41 -32.82
C TYR A 214 -2.66 21.91 -34.26
N LYS A 215 -2.88 21.05 -35.26
CA LYS A 215 -2.99 21.43 -36.68
C LYS A 215 -4.30 22.13 -37.07
N LYS A 216 -5.30 22.17 -36.17
CA LYS A 216 -6.60 22.84 -36.45
C LYS A 216 -6.43 24.36 -36.47
N GLN A 217 -6.97 25.03 -37.51
CA GLN A 217 -6.85 26.48 -37.64
C GLN A 217 -7.55 27.27 -36.52
N GLU A 218 -8.67 26.76 -36.02
CA GLU A 218 -9.39 27.34 -34.91
C GLU A 218 -8.55 27.32 -33.61
N VAL A 219 -7.88 26.21 -33.32
CA VAL A 219 -6.98 26.07 -32.17
C VAL A 219 -5.83 27.07 -32.27
N ALA A 220 -5.16 27.13 -33.41
CA ALA A 220 -4.08 28.10 -33.64
C ALA A 220 -4.55 29.56 -33.49
N ALA A 221 -5.77 29.89 -33.93
CA ALA A 221 -6.33 31.25 -33.80
C ALA A 221 -6.62 31.62 -32.32
N GLU A 222 -7.18 30.69 -31.52
CA GLU A 222 -7.44 30.91 -30.07
C GLU A 222 -6.14 31.02 -29.28
N ARG A 223 -5.17 30.15 -29.54
CA ARG A 223 -3.86 30.17 -28.91
C ARG A 223 -3.12 31.50 -29.13
N ARG A 224 -3.15 32.02 -30.35
CA ARG A 224 -2.53 33.33 -30.65
C ARG A 224 -3.16 34.45 -29.86
N ARG A 225 -4.46 34.42 -29.55
CA ARG A 225 -5.11 35.40 -28.68
C ARG A 225 -4.59 35.36 -27.24
N MET A 226 -4.14 34.21 -26.81
CA MET A 226 -3.54 33.97 -25.48
C MET A 226 -2.02 34.19 -25.46
N GLY A 227 -1.42 34.62 -26.58
CA GLY A 227 0.03 34.84 -26.70
C GLY A 227 0.86 33.57 -26.88
N LEU A 228 0.22 32.45 -27.26
CA LEU A 228 0.84 31.18 -27.58
C LEU A 228 1.02 31.00 -29.09
N THR A 229 1.98 30.18 -29.51
CA THR A 229 2.15 29.80 -30.90
C THR A 229 1.21 28.66 -31.33
N GLU A 230 1.36 28.16 -32.55
CA GLU A 230 0.62 26.98 -33.02
C GLU A 230 1.12 25.66 -32.47
N ASN A 231 2.34 25.64 -31.92
CA ASN A 231 2.94 24.45 -31.31
C ASN A 231 2.52 24.35 -29.84
N PRO A 232 2.39 23.14 -29.28
CA PRO A 232 2.19 22.97 -27.84
C PRO A 232 3.43 23.43 -27.07
N THR A 233 3.19 23.85 -25.83
CA THR A 233 4.26 24.01 -24.85
C THR A 233 4.59 22.67 -24.17
N ASP A 234 5.77 22.58 -23.56
CA ASP A 234 6.12 21.45 -22.67
C ASP A 234 5.10 21.29 -21.54
N VAL A 235 4.60 22.39 -20.95
CA VAL A 235 3.56 22.41 -19.92
C VAL A 235 2.27 21.73 -20.40
N GLU A 236 1.85 21.98 -21.64
CA GLU A 236 0.65 21.39 -22.23
C GLU A 236 0.82 19.90 -22.51
N LEU A 237 1.97 19.50 -23.06
CA LEU A 237 2.25 18.08 -23.32
C LEU A 237 2.32 17.28 -22.04
N GLU A 238 2.95 17.82 -21.00
CA GLU A 238 3.00 17.20 -19.67
C GLU A 238 1.60 17.07 -19.04
N ALA A 239 0.78 18.12 -19.13
CA ALA A 239 -0.60 18.07 -18.63
C ALA A 239 -1.42 16.97 -19.35
N LEU A 240 -1.29 16.85 -20.68
CA LEU A 240 -1.94 15.80 -21.45
C LEU A 240 -1.39 14.42 -21.08
N ALA A 241 -0.07 14.27 -20.97
CA ALA A 241 0.59 13.01 -20.64
C ALA A 241 0.15 12.48 -19.26
N GLN A 242 0.10 13.36 -18.24
CA GLN A 242 -0.38 12.97 -16.91
C GLN A 242 -1.86 12.60 -16.93
N THR A 243 -2.72 13.43 -17.55
CA THR A 243 -4.17 13.17 -17.62
C THR A 243 -4.48 11.90 -18.42
N TRP A 244 -3.70 11.59 -19.48
CA TRP A 244 -3.88 10.40 -20.34
C TRP A 244 -3.04 9.20 -19.90
N SER A 245 -2.40 9.27 -18.73
CA SER A 245 -1.59 8.16 -18.21
C SER A 245 -2.45 6.93 -17.91
N GLU A 246 -1.82 5.75 -17.87
CA GLU A 246 -2.48 4.51 -17.40
C GLU A 246 -3.02 4.69 -15.97
N HIS A 247 -2.26 5.39 -15.14
CA HIS A 247 -2.62 5.65 -13.74
C HIS A 247 -3.93 6.46 -13.61
N CYS A 248 -4.13 7.51 -14.42
CA CYS A 248 -5.30 8.39 -14.32
C CYS A 248 -6.52 7.89 -15.12
N LYS A 249 -6.31 7.23 -16.25
CA LYS A 249 -7.39 6.80 -17.17
C LYS A 249 -7.69 5.33 -17.16
N HIS A 250 -6.90 4.50 -16.48
CA HIS A 250 -7.11 3.06 -16.43
C HIS A 250 -7.31 2.46 -17.83
N LYS A 251 -6.39 2.78 -18.77
CA LYS A 251 -6.54 2.52 -20.21
C LYS A 251 -6.81 1.05 -20.49
N ILE A 252 -6.12 0.13 -19.79
CA ILE A 252 -6.29 -1.31 -19.93
C ILE A 252 -7.69 -1.74 -19.48
N PHE A 253 -8.17 -1.29 -18.33
CA PHE A 253 -9.52 -1.58 -17.82
C PHE A 253 -10.63 -0.89 -18.61
N SER A 254 -10.32 0.21 -19.29
CA SER A 254 -11.23 0.94 -20.17
C SER A 254 -11.22 0.45 -21.62
N SER A 255 -10.31 -0.47 -21.97
CA SER A 255 -10.11 -0.98 -23.32
C SER A 255 -11.29 -1.81 -23.85
N THR A 256 -11.34 -2.00 -25.16
CA THR A 256 -12.17 -3.02 -25.82
C THR A 256 -11.34 -4.29 -26.00
N ILE A 257 -11.82 -5.42 -25.51
CA ILE A 257 -11.09 -6.69 -25.52
C ILE A 257 -11.84 -7.71 -26.37
N ASP A 258 -11.20 -8.28 -27.42
CA ASP A 258 -11.66 -9.48 -28.14
C ASP A 258 -11.19 -10.72 -27.34
N TYR A 259 -12.09 -11.29 -26.54
CA TYR A 259 -11.79 -12.43 -25.67
C TYR A 259 -12.16 -13.75 -26.32
N CYS A 260 -11.27 -14.73 -26.27
CA CYS A 260 -11.48 -16.10 -26.71
C CYS A 260 -11.25 -17.09 -25.57
N ASP A 261 -12.25 -17.92 -25.25
CA ASP A 261 -12.14 -18.96 -24.22
C ASP A 261 -11.48 -20.26 -24.75
N GLU A 262 -11.28 -21.25 -23.86
CA GLU A 262 -10.67 -22.54 -24.16
C GLU A 262 -11.46 -23.40 -25.19
N ASN A 263 -12.72 -23.09 -25.43
CA ASN A 263 -13.58 -23.77 -26.40
C ASN A 263 -13.62 -23.06 -27.75
N GLY A 264 -12.94 -21.90 -27.87
CA GLY A 264 -12.95 -21.06 -29.07
C GLY A 264 -14.16 -20.12 -29.19
N ASN A 265 -14.98 -19.99 -28.11
CA ASN A 265 -16.05 -19.00 -28.09
C ASN A 265 -15.44 -17.59 -27.97
N ARG A 266 -15.98 -16.65 -28.76
CA ARG A 266 -15.51 -15.26 -28.76
C ARG A 266 -16.54 -14.32 -28.19
N GLU A 267 -16.05 -13.29 -27.48
CA GLU A 267 -16.85 -12.23 -26.86
C GLU A 267 -16.09 -10.91 -26.93
N GLU A 268 -16.77 -9.84 -27.37
CA GLU A 268 -16.24 -8.48 -27.29
C GLU A 268 -16.66 -7.86 -25.94
N ILE A 269 -15.66 -7.47 -25.13
CA ILE A 269 -15.86 -6.84 -23.84
C ILE A 269 -15.44 -5.36 -23.95
N ARG A 270 -16.38 -4.46 -23.73
CA ARG A 270 -16.16 -3.01 -23.74
C ARG A 270 -16.01 -2.50 -22.32
N SER A 271 -14.78 -2.21 -21.93
CA SER A 271 -14.39 -1.75 -20.57
C SER A 271 -14.70 -2.77 -19.47
N LEU A 272 -13.69 -3.47 -18.97
CA LEU A 272 -13.80 -4.32 -17.78
C LEU A 272 -14.31 -3.53 -16.58
N PHE A 273 -13.85 -2.27 -16.42
CA PHE A 273 -14.28 -1.38 -15.35
C PHE A 273 -15.82 -1.17 -15.38
N LYS A 274 -16.38 -0.79 -16.54
CA LYS A 274 -17.82 -0.54 -16.64
C LYS A 274 -18.66 -1.81 -16.55
N THR A 275 -18.22 -2.88 -17.22
CA THR A 275 -18.99 -4.13 -17.30
C THR A 275 -18.90 -4.98 -16.05
N CYS A 276 -17.72 -5.12 -15.46
CA CYS A 276 -17.51 -6.01 -14.32
C CYS A 276 -17.55 -5.25 -12.98
N ILE A 277 -16.75 -4.21 -12.80
CA ILE A 277 -16.61 -3.52 -11.52
C ILE A 277 -17.86 -2.66 -11.21
N GLN A 278 -18.11 -1.66 -12.06
CA GLN A 278 -19.30 -0.82 -11.91
C GLN A 278 -20.59 -1.63 -12.11
N GLY A 279 -20.57 -2.60 -13.04
CA GLY A 279 -21.69 -3.49 -13.29
C GLY A 279 -22.12 -4.30 -12.08
N ALA A 280 -21.15 -4.90 -11.35
CA ALA A 280 -21.43 -5.63 -10.11
C ALA A 280 -22.06 -4.73 -9.05
N THR A 281 -21.46 -3.56 -8.81
CA THR A 281 -21.98 -2.60 -7.84
C THR A 281 -23.36 -2.11 -8.19
N LYS A 282 -23.60 -1.78 -9.46
CA LYS A 282 -24.93 -1.37 -9.93
C LYS A 282 -25.98 -2.47 -9.65
N LYS A 283 -25.66 -3.72 -9.99
CA LYS A 283 -26.55 -4.86 -9.76
C LYS A 283 -26.86 -5.07 -8.28
N VAL A 284 -25.82 -5.03 -7.43
CA VAL A 284 -25.99 -5.19 -5.98
C VAL A 284 -26.87 -4.06 -5.40
N ARG A 285 -26.64 -2.80 -5.79
CA ARG A 285 -27.45 -1.66 -5.36
C ARG A 285 -28.91 -1.77 -5.79
N GLU A 286 -29.17 -2.24 -7.02
CA GLU A 286 -30.52 -2.53 -7.50
C GLU A 286 -31.21 -3.59 -6.64
N ASP A 287 -30.49 -4.67 -6.25
CA ASP A 287 -31.01 -5.74 -5.40
C ASP A 287 -31.23 -5.28 -3.93
N LEU A 288 -30.43 -4.34 -3.44
CA LEU A 288 -30.60 -3.71 -2.13
C LEU A 288 -31.85 -2.80 -2.09
N GLY A 289 -32.17 -2.09 -3.18
CA GLY A 289 -33.31 -1.17 -3.27
C GLY A 289 -33.27 -0.09 -2.18
N ASP A 290 -34.33 0.02 -1.38
CA ASP A 290 -34.44 1.00 -0.29
C ASP A 290 -33.39 0.79 0.85
N ARG A 291 -32.73 -0.34 0.87
CA ARG A 291 -31.65 -0.65 1.84
C ARG A 291 -30.27 -0.24 1.33
N ASP A 292 -30.17 0.41 0.18
CA ASP A 292 -28.88 0.84 -0.37
C ASP A 292 -28.19 1.83 0.59
N TYR A 293 -26.97 1.47 0.98
CA TYR A 293 -26.14 2.27 1.87
C TYR A 293 -24.94 2.93 1.15
N CYS A 294 -24.79 2.74 -0.14
CA CYS A 294 -23.74 3.36 -0.94
C CYS A 294 -24.08 4.83 -1.21
N LEU A 295 -23.27 5.74 -0.73
CA LEU A 295 -23.49 7.20 -0.87
C LEU A 295 -22.72 7.79 -2.05
N SER A 296 -21.41 7.52 -2.15
CA SER A 296 -20.57 7.93 -3.26
C SER A 296 -19.63 6.78 -3.63
N VAL A 297 -19.73 6.29 -4.87
CA VAL A 297 -18.91 5.17 -5.38
C VAL A 297 -18.38 5.51 -6.76
N PHE A 298 -17.09 5.32 -7.01
CA PHE A 298 -16.36 5.60 -8.26
C PHE A 298 -16.49 7.06 -8.75
N LYS A 299 -16.61 8.02 -7.83
CA LYS A 299 -16.80 9.46 -8.14
C LYS A 299 -15.83 10.37 -7.39
N ASP A 300 -15.11 9.85 -6.43
CA ASP A 300 -14.24 10.59 -5.54
C ASP A 300 -13.00 9.75 -5.24
N ASN A 301 -12.02 10.27 -4.51
CA ASN A 301 -10.77 9.60 -4.16
C ASN A 301 -11.02 8.25 -3.47
N ALA A 302 -12.07 8.13 -2.66
CA ALA A 302 -12.45 6.90 -1.96
C ALA A 302 -13.95 6.64 -1.98
N GLY A 303 -14.36 5.39 -1.74
CA GLY A 303 -15.76 5.01 -1.62
C GLY A 303 -16.37 5.43 -0.29
N VAL A 304 -17.64 5.86 -0.32
CA VAL A 304 -18.39 6.33 0.84
C VAL A 304 -19.66 5.50 1.02
N ILE A 305 -19.82 4.94 2.22
CA ILE A 305 -21.04 4.21 2.64
C ILE A 305 -21.61 4.81 3.93
N ARG A 306 -22.91 4.62 4.14
CA ARG A 306 -23.59 5.02 5.38
C ARG A 306 -23.16 4.06 6.51
N PHE A 307 -22.65 4.61 7.61
CA PHE A 307 -22.36 3.83 8.82
C PHE A 307 -23.58 3.80 9.76
N ASN A 308 -24.11 4.97 10.03
CA ASN A 308 -25.37 5.18 10.79
C ASN A 308 -26.01 6.50 10.33
N GLU A 309 -27.05 6.98 11.04
CA GLU A 309 -27.75 8.22 10.69
C GLU A 309 -26.87 9.47 10.79
N GLU A 310 -25.84 9.44 11.65
CA GLU A 310 -24.98 10.59 11.94
C GLU A 310 -23.62 10.54 11.23
N ASN A 311 -23.20 9.36 10.76
CA ASN A 311 -21.84 9.15 10.26
C ASN A 311 -21.80 8.32 8.98
N SER A 312 -20.86 8.69 8.11
CA SER A 312 -20.48 7.96 6.91
C SER A 312 -19.08 7.36 7.08
N LEU A 313 -18.89 6.16 6.52
CA LEU A 313 -17.61 5.44 6.50
C LEU A 313 -16.98 5.56 5.13
N VAL A 314 -15.69 5.84 5.09
CA VAL A 314 -14.89 6.00 3.87
C VAL A 314 -13.75 5.01 3.89
N PHE A 315 -13.46 4.35 2.75
CA PHE A 315 -12.38 3.38 2.66
C PHE A 315 -11.69 3.37 1.31
N LYS A 316 -10.36 3.28 1.34
CA LYS A 316 -9.50 3.20 0.16
C LYS A 316 -8.31 2.29 0.44
N VAL A 317 -7.85 1.60 -0.60
CA VAL A 317 -6.58 0.86 -0.63
C VAL A 317 -5.85 1.23 -1.92
N GLU A 318 -4.60 1.61 -1.80
CA GLU A 318 -3.72 1.99 -2.90
C GLU A 318 -2.49 1.09 -2.98
N THR A 319 -1.74 1.20 -4.08
CA THR A 319 -0.49 0.46 -4.29
C THR A 319 0.66 1.42 -4.55
N HIS A 320 1.84 1.12 -3.98
CA HIS A 320 3.06 1.92 -4.19
C HIS A 320 4.26 1.03 -4.53
N ASN A 321 4.12 0.23 -5.61
CA ASN A 321 5.02 -0.89 -5.97
C ASN A 321 6.36 -0.41 -6.53
N SER A 322 6.35 0.33 -7.64
CA SER A 322 7.56 0.79 -8.33
C SER A 322 8.44 1.69 -7.48
N PRO A 323 7.91 2.71 -6.78
CA PRO A 323 8.72 3.53 -5.89
C PRO A 323 9.35 2.72 -4.75
N SER A 324 8.62 1.74 -4.17
CA SER A 324 9.15 0.87 -3.12
C SER A 324 10.20 -0.12 -3.63
N ALA A 325 10.18 -0.47 -4.92
CA ALA A 325 11.24 -1.27 -5.52
C ALA A 325 12.55 -0.49 -5.67
N LEU A 326 12.48 0.83 -5.91
CA LEU A 326 13.64 1.73 -6.06
C LEU A 326 14.17 2.24 -4.73
N ASP A 327 13.27 2.69 -3.88
CA ASP A 327 13.55 3.15 -2.52
C ASP A 327 12.53 2.56 -1.54
N PRO A 328 12.84 1.41 -0.94
CA PRO A 328 11.90 0.68 -0.11
C PRO A 328 11.32 1.51 1.04
N TYR A 329 12.15 2.26 1.74
CA TYR A 329 11.71 3.12 2.84
C TYR A 329 10.89 4.32 2.36
N GLY A 330 11.44 5.13 1.47
CA GLY A 330 10.77 6.36 0.99
C GLY A 330 9.52 6.05 0.17
N GLY A 331 9.59 5.03 -0.69
CA GLY A 331 8.45 4.57 -1.49
C GLY A 331 7.29 4.06 -0.63
N ALA A 332 7.55 3.26 0.39
CA ALA A 332 6.53 2.74 1.29
C ALA A 332 5.97 3.81 2.23
N LEU A 333 6.84 4.69 2.76
CA LEU A 333 6.42 5.87 3.54
C LEU A 333 5.47 6.75 2.73
N THR A 334 5.78 6.98 1.46
CA THR A 334 4.91 7.73 0.55
C THR A 334 3.61 6.98 0.28
N GLY A 335 3.65 5.66 0.15
CA GLY A 335 2.46 4.82 -0.05
C GLY A 335 1.43 5.00 1.05
N ILE A 336 1.84 4.88 2.32
CA ILE A 336 0.91 5.02 3.45
C ILE A 336 0.48 6.49 3.66
N VAL A 337 1.38 7.46 3.52
CA VAL A 337 1.05 8.88 3.63
C VAL A 337 0.15 9.31 2.45
N GLY A 338 0.34 8.73 1.26
CA GLY A 338 -0.48 8.95 0.07
C GLY A 338 -1.91 8.46 0.27
N VAL A 339 -2.10 7.17 0.59
CA VAL A 339 -3.45 6.62 0.79
C VAL A 339 -4.22 7.29 1.93
N ASN A 340 -3.53 7.80 2.94
CA ASN A 340 -4.16 8.57 4.01
C ASN A 340 -4.84 9.85 3.47
N ARG A 341 -4.36 10.43 2.37
CA ARG A 341 -4.99 11.61 1.76
C ARG A 341 -6.28 11.28 1.00
N ASP A 342 -6.47 10.06 0.51
CA ASP A 342 -7.65 9.69 -0.26
C ASP A 342 -8.95 9.79 0.55
N PRO A 343 -9.16 9.06 1.67
CA PRO A 343 -10.36 9.26 2.49
C PRO A 343 -10.42 10.67 3.11
N PHE A 344 -9.26 11.25 3.41
CA PHE A 344 -9.18 12.61 3.91
C PHE A 344 -9.61 13.64 2.86
N GLY A 345 -9.30 13.43 1.57
CA GLY A 345 -9.73 14.24 0.43
C GLY A 345 -11.12 13.90 -0.10
N THR A 346 -11.80 12.89 0.44
CA THR A 346 -13.12 12.45 -0.01
C THR A 346 -14.24 13.26 0.63
N GLY A 347 -15.25 13.64 -0.16
CA GLY A 347 -16.34 14.49 0.30
C GLY A 347 -15.83 15.81 0.85
N LYS A 348 -16.23 16.15 2.06
CA LYS A 348 -15.71 17.31 2.81
C LYS A 348 -14.54 16.95 3.74
N GLY A 349 -14.02 15.76 3.67
CA GLY A 349 -12.90 15.28 4.47
C GLY A 349 -13.31 14.36 5.62
N ALA A 350 -12.72 13.16 5.64
CA ALA A 350 -12.95 12.18 6.71
C ALA A 350 -11.84 12.22 7.77
N ARG A 351 -12.18 12.01 9.05
CA ARG A 351 -11.22 11.74 10.11
C ARG A 351 -10.74 10.28 9.97
N LEU A 352 -9.45 10.08 9.82
CA LEU A 352 -8.86 8.76 9.64
C LEU A 352 -8.95 7.94 10.93
N ILE A 353 -9.36 6.68 10.82
CA ILE A 353 -9.64 5.80 11.97
C ILE A 353 -8.74 4.58 12.03
N PHE A 354 -8.22 4.09 10.90
CA PHE A 354 -7.22 3.03 10.86
C PHE A 354 -6.50 2.93 9.51
N ASN A 355 -5.33 2.25 9.53
CA ASN A 355 -4.65 1.71 8.36
C ASN A 355 -4.73 0.17 8.33
N THR A 356 -4.61 -0.40 7.14
CA THR A 356 -4.45 -1.83 6.88
C THR A 356 -3.43 -2.00 5.76
N ASP A 357 -2.42 -2.87 5.95
CA ASP A 357 -1.27 -2.93 5.07
C ASP A 357 -0.95 -4.37 4.66
N VAL A 358 -0.84 -4.63 3.35
CA VAL A 358 -0.54 -5.97 2.80
C VAL A 358 0.66 -5.86 1.88
N PHE A 359 1.64 -6.75 2.08
CA PHE A 359 2.87 -6.74 1.30
C PHE A 359 3.12 -8.08 0.63
N CYS A 360 3.60 -8.04 -0.62
CA CYS A 360 4.07 -9.22 -1.35
C CYS A 360 5.55 -9.06 -1.67
N PHE A 361 6.38 -9.97 -1.16
CA PHE A 361 7.83 -9.95 -1.30
C PHE A 361 8.38 -11.27 -1.84
N ALA A 362 9.57 -11.23 -2.44
CA ALA A 362 10.39 -12.43 -2.50
C ALA A 362 10.96 -12.76 -1.11
N SER A 363 11.40 -13.99 -0.92
CA SER A 363 11.95 -14.43 0.36
C SER A 363 13.03 -13.48 0.88
N PRO A 364 12.99 -13.03 2.15
CA PRO A 364 14.09 -12.26 2.74
C PRO A 364 15.38 -13.07 2.85
N PHE A 365 15.31 -14.40 2.71
CA PHE A 365 16.42 -15.35 2.65
C PHE A 365 16.79 -15.74 1.21
N TYR A 366 16.58 -14.85 0.25
CA TYR A 366 16.82 -15.09 -1.17
C TYR A 366 18.32 -15.24 -1.46
N GLU A 367 18.72 -16.36 -2.04
CA GLU A 367 20.15 -16.71 -2.28
C GLU A 367 20.53 -16.66 -3.78
N LYS A 368 19.54 -16.49 -4.68
CA LYS A 368 19.82 -16.48 -6.13
C LYS A 368 20.43 -15.15 -6.55
N THR A 369 21.27 -15.16 -7.58
CA THR A 369 21.81 -13.93 -8.18
C THR A 369 20.68 -13.06 -8.74
N LEU A 370 20.66 -11.80 -8.35
CA LEU A 370 19.71 -10.82 -8.84
C LEU A 370 20.27 -10.13 -10.09
N PRO A 371 19.39 -9.77 -11.05
CA PRO A 371 19.74 -8.84 -12.11
C PRO A 371 20.25 -7.50 -11.58
N MET A 372 20.98 -6.77 -12.43
CA MET A 372 21.50 -5.45 -12.05
C MET A 372 20.37 -4.52 -11.60
N ARG A 373 20.66 -3.66 -10.62
CA ARG A 373 19.76 -2.67 -10.00
C ARG A 373 18.58 -3.24 -9.19
N LEU A 374 18.32 -4.52 -9.17
CA LEU A 374 17.39 -5.06 -8.21
C LEU A 374 18.01 -5.07 -6.82
N LEU A 375 17.29 -4.51 -5.86
CA LEU A 375 17.68 -4.58 -4.45
C LEU A 375 17.41 -5.99 -3.93
N HIS A 376 18.22 -6.43 -2.96
CA HIS A 376 17.98 -7.70 -2.30
C HIS A 376 16.61 -7.72 -1.60
N PRO A 377 15.82 -8.81 -1.70
CA PRO A 377 14.48 -8.89 -1.11
C PRO A 377 14.43 -8.57 0.39
N ARG A 378 15.45 -8.91 1.16
CA ARG A 378 15.55 -8.54 2.57
C ARG A 378 15.59 -7.01 2.76
N ARG A 379 16.38 -6.30 1.96
CA ARG A 379 16.46 -4.83 2.01
C ARG A 379 15.13 -4.19 1.65
N ILE A 380 14.42 -4.77 0.66
CA ILE A 380 13.06 -4.34 0.30
C ILE A 380 12.11 -4.57 1.47
N TYR A 381 12.10 -5.76 2.04
CA TYR A 381 11.28 -6.13 3.19
C TYR A 381 11.48 -5.16 4.37
N GLU A 382 12.73 -4.99 4.83
CA GLU A 382 13.06 -4.15 5.97
C GLU A 382 12.68 -2.69 5.72
N GLY A 383 13.01 -2.14 4.55
CA GLY A 383 12.73 -0.75 4.19
C GLY A 383 11.23 -0.47 4.04
N VAL A 384 10.46 -1.37 3.42
CA VAL A 384 9.01 -1.22 3.28
C VAL A 384 8.32 -1.27 4.65
N VAL A 385 8.67 -2.26 5.48
CA VAL A 385 8.11 -2.38 6.83
C VAL A 385 8.37 -1.13 7.65
N GLU A 386 9.62 -0.61 7.64
CA GLU A 386 9.99 0.61 8.37
C GLU A 386 9.31 1.87 7.81
N GLY A 387 9.18 1.98 6.48
CA GLY A 387 8.52 3.12 5.83
C GLY A 387 7.05 3.23 6.20
N VAL A 388 6.31 2.12 6.16
CA VAL A 388 4.90 2.06 6.55
C VAL A 388 4.74 2.28 8.06
N GLU A 389 5.58 1.68 8.90
CA GLU A 389 5.63 1.94 10.34
C GLU A 389 5.71 3.45 10.63
N HIS A 390 6.70 4.11 10.08
CA HIS A 390 6.91 5.54 10.30
C HIS A 390 5.76 6.40 9.78
N GLY A 391 5.16 6.03 8.63
CA GLY A 391 4.03 6.76 8.07
C GLY A 391 2.76 6.65 8.91
N GLY A 392 2.41 5.45 9.36
CA GLY A 392 1.24 5.20 10.22
C GLY A 392 1.42 5.73 11.63
N ASN A 393 2.49 5.29 12.33
CA ASN A 393 2.74 5.64 13.73
C ASN A 393 2.88 7.15 13.94
N LYS A 394 3.67 7.85 13.10
CA LYS A 394 3.87 9.30 13.19
C LYS A 394 2.63 10.11 12.78
N SER A 395 1.68 9.51 12.08
CA SER A 395 0.38 10.11 11.76
C SER A 395 -0.65 9.92 12.89
N GLY A 396 -0.38 9.05 13.85
CA GLY A 396 -1.28 8.71 14.95
C GLY A 396 -2.51 7.93 14.47
N ILE A 397 -2.34 7.08 13.45
CA ILE A 397 -3.37 6.23 12.87
C ILE A 397 -3.01 4.78 13.18
N PRO A 398 -3.91 3.98 13.80
CA PRO A 398 -3.58 2.59 14.13
C PRO A 398 -3.55 1.72 12.88
N THR A 399 -2.51 0.90 12.70
CA THR A 399 -2.50 -0.20 11.72
C THR A 399 -3.14 -1.42 12.36
N VAL A 400 -4.33 -1.79 11.92
CA VAL A 400 -5.19 -2.72 12.65
C VAL A 400 -5.15 -4.15 12.14
N ASN A 401 -4.79 -4.37 10.86
CA ASN A 401 -4.48 -5.68 10.31
C ASN A 401 -3.62 -5.56 9.05
N GLY A 402 -3.22 -6.70 8.50
CA GLY A 402 -2.47 -6.83 7.27
C GLY A 402 -2.04 -8.26 7.01
N SER A 403 -1.28 -8.48 5.95
CA SER A 403 -0.64 -9.76 5.67
C SER A 403 0.67 -9.61 4.89
N LEU A 404 1.47 -10.67 4.92
CA LEU A 404 2.72 -10.80 4.18
C LEU A 404 2.64 -12.05 3.31
N VAL A 405 2.78 -11.86 2.00
CA VAL A 405 2.80 -12.94 1.00
C VAL A 405 4.20 -13.05 0.42
N PHE A 406 4.73 -14.27 0.38
CA PHE A 406 6.07 -14.55 -0.15
C PHE A 406 6.00 -15.44 -1.39
N ASP A 407 6.56 -14.93 -2.50
CA ASP A 407 6.81 -15.67 -3.74
C ASP A 407 8.04 -15.05 -4.43
N ASP A 408 8.99 -15.87 -4.84
CA ASP A 408 10.25 -15.42 -5.44
C ASP A 408 10.05 -14.54 -6.71
N ARG A 409 8.90 -14.62 -7.36
CA ARG A 409 8.57 -13.79 -8.52
C ARG A 409 8.40 -12.30 -8.17
N PHE A 410 8.16 -11.98 -6.90
CA PHE A 410 8.14 -10.59 -6.42
C PHE A 410 9.55 -9.96 -6.30
N ALA A 411 10.62 -10.72 -6.58
CA ALA A 411 11.97 -10.15 -6.67
C ALA A 411 12.08 -9.11 -7.79
N GLY A 412 11.30 -9.24 -8.87
CA GLY A 412 11.27 -8.27 -9.97
C GLY A 412 10.61 -6.95 -9.57
N LYS A 413 9.54 -7.02 -8.80
CA LYS A 413 8.81 -5.87 -8.25
C LYS A 413 7.99 -6.32 -7.02
N PRO A 414 8.22 -5.76 -5.83
CA PRO A 414 7.37 -6.03 -4.67
C PRO A 414 5.97 -5.42 -4.88
N LEU A 415 4.98 -5.93 -4.16
CA LEU A 415 3.68 -5.28 -4.05
C LEU A 415 3.53 -4.69 -2.65
N VAL A 416 3.17 -3.43 -2.59
CA VAL A 416 2.97 -2.68 -1.35
C VAL A 416 1.58 -2.06 -1.40
N PHE A 417 0.62 -2.73 -0.75
CA PHE A 417 -0.73 -2.24 -0.58
C PHE A 417 -0.82 -1.52 0.76
N CYS A 418 -1.27 -0.27 0.72
CA CYS A 418 -1.59 0.51 1.92
C CYS A 418 -3.06 0.88 1.87
N GLY A 419 -3.78 0.62 2.95
CA GLY A 419 -5.20 0.91 3.08
C GLY A 419 -5.49 1.85 4.23
N THR A 420 -6.53 2.67 4.08
CA THR A 420 -6.96 3.62 5.11
C THR A 420 -8.47 3.77 5.12
N ALA A 421 -9.05 3.81 6.31
CA ALA A 421 -10.44 4.17 6.49
C ALA A 421 -10.59 5.47 7.28
N GLY A 422 -11.67 6.17 6.96
CA GLY A 422 -12.05 7.40 7.65
C GLY A 422 -13.53 7.43 7.98
N MET A 423 -13.88 8.32 8.90
CA MET A 423 -15.26 8.58 9.27
C MET A 423 -15.54 10.08 9.16
N MET A 424 -16.66 10.43 8.58
CA MET A 424 -17.10 11.83 8.51
C MET A 424 -18.55 11.96 8.98
N PRO A 425 -18.97 13.13 9.52
CA PRO A 425 -20.37 13.39 9.79
C PRO A 425 -21.22 13.19 8.54
N ALA A 426 -22.43 12.64 8.66
CA ALA A 426 -23.34 12.48 7.51
C ALA A 426 -23.70 13.84 6.88
N PHE A 427 -23.80 14.88 7.70
CA PHE A 427 -24.12 16.23 7.27
C PHE A 427 -23.17 17.26 7.90
N ILE A 428 -22.81 18.28 7.11
CA ILE A 428 -22.07 19.47 7.55
C ILE A 428 -22.87 20.70 7.11
N ASN A 429 -23.23 21.59 8.05
CA ASN A 429 -24.06 22.76 7.79
C ASN A 429 -25.35 22.43 7.00
N GLY A 430 -25.98 21.29 7.31
CA GLY A 430 -27.22 20.82 6.69
C GLY A 430 -27.10 20.25 5.28
N LYS A 431 -25.88 20.10 4.75
CA LYS A 431 -25.60 19.48 3.44
C LYS A 431 -24.93 18.09 3.64
N PRO A 432 -25.22 17.10 2.81
CA PRO A 432 -24.53 15.82 2.85
C PRO A 432 -23.01 16.00 2.71
N SER A 433 -22.24 15.41 3.60
CA SER A 433 -20.78 15.61 3.64
C SER A 433 -20.01 14.95 2.51
N HIS A 434 -20.61 13.95 1.86
CA HIS A 434 -20.04 13.27 0.69
C HIS A 434 -20.22 14.04 -0.62
N GLU A 435 -21.01 15.15 -0.60
CA GLU A 435 -21.23 15.97 -1.79
C GLU A 435 -20.22 17.13 -1.85
N LYS A 436 -19.64 17.31 -3.03
CA LYS A 436 -18.71 18.38 -3.38
C LYS A 436 -19.31 19.28 -4.44
N SER A 437 -18.98 20.56 -4.42
CA SER A 437 -19.33 21.50 -5.47
C SER A 437 -18.26 22.57 -5.62
N ILE A 438 -18.10 23.09 -6.83
CA ILE A 438 -17.23 24.23 -7.13
C ILE A 438 -18.09 25.26 -7.86
N ASN A 439 -18.00 26.54 -7.46
CA ASN A 439 -18.63 27.62 -8.16
C ASN A 439 -17.58 28.41 -8.92
N PRO A 440 -17.89 28.94 -10.10
CA PRO A 440 -17.03 29.93 -10.75
C PRO A 440 -16.77 31.11 -9.81
N GLY A 441 -15.49 31.47 -9.64
CA GLY A 441 -15.03 32.45 -8.67
C GLY A 441 -14.53 31.90 -7.34
N ASP A 442 -14.75 30.62 -7.03
CA ASP A 442 -14.09 29.96 -5.89
C ASP A 442 -12.58 29.99 -6.12
N LEU A 443 -11.82 30.28 -5.06
CA LEU A 443 -10.37 30.39 -5.12
C LEU A 443 -9.70 29.02 -5.08
N ILE A 444 -8.70 28.83 -5.92
CA ILE A 444 -7.81 27.65 -5.89
C ILE A 444 -6.80 27.87 -4.77
N VAL A 445 -6.89 27.04 -3.73
CA VAL A 445 -5.97 27.12 -2.58
C VAL A 445 -5.21 25.82 -2.45
N MET A 446 -3.88 25.88 -2.43
CA MET A 446 -3.02 24.75 -2.07
C MET A 446 -2.60 24.87 -0.61
N THR A 447 -2.67 23.76 0.15
CA THR A 447 -2.26 23.69 1.54
C THR A 447 -1.22 22.59 1.76
N GLY A 448 -0.36 22.77 2.77
CA GLY A 448 0.58 21.76 3.24
C GLY A 448 2.02 21.99 2.80
N GLY A 449 2.69 20.99 2.24
CA GLY A 449 4.08 21.01 1.84
C GLY A 449 4.35 21.91 0.62
N ARG A 450 5.64 22.19 0.39
CA ARG A 450 6.12 22.98 -0.76
C ARG A 450 6.46 22.07 -1.94
N ILE A 451 6.42 22.65 -3.14
CA ILE A 451 6.73 21.96 -4.40
C ILE A 451 8.24 21.84 -4.61
N GLY A 452 8.72 20.67 -4.94
CA GLY A 452 10.07 20.33 -5.36
C GLY A 452 10.06 19.46 -6.61
N LYS A 453 11.22 18.91 -7.00
CA LYS A 453 11.33 17.93 -8.11
C LYS A 453 10.94 16.52 -7.69
N ASP A 454 10.34 16.35 -6.52
CA ASP A 454 9.94 15.05 -6.00
C ASP A 454 8.80 14.48 -6.84
N GLY A 455 8.92 13.20 -7.23
CA GLY A 455 7.88 12.45 -7.92
C GLY A 455 7.55 12.92 -9.33
N ILE A 456 8.37 13.77 -9.96
CA ILE A 456 8.17 14.13 -11.36
C ILE A 456 8.14 12.87 -12.21
N HIS A 457 7.06 12.67 -12.97
CA HIS A 457 6.73 11.45 -13.71
C HIS A 457 6.52 10.19 -12.84
N GLY A 458 6.30 10.32 -11.53
CA GLY A 458 6.07 9.19 -10.63
C GLY A 458 4.87 8.35 -11.03
N ALA A 459 3.74 8.97 -11.33
CA ALA A 459 2.53 8.29 -11.81
C ALA A 459 2.75 7.55 -13.13
N THR A 460 3.41 8.19 -14.10
CA THR A 460 3.77 7.58 -15.39
C THR A 460 4.65 6.35 -15.17
N PHE A 461 5.68 6.52 -14.35
CA PHE A 461 6.64 5.47 -14.05
C PHE A 461 6.05 4.30 -13.23
N SER A 462 5.07 4.56 -12.37
CA SER A 462 4.42 3.52 -11.57
C SER A 462 3.72 2.45 -12.42
N SER A 463 3.30 2.82 -13.63
CA SER A 463 2.62 1.96 -14.60
C SER A 463 3.54 1.48 -15.75
N GLU A 464 4.87 1.57 -15.59
CA GLU A 464 5.86 1.08 -16.54
C GLU A 464 6.74 -0.02 -15.93
N GLU A 465 7.41 -0.81 -16.80
CA GLU A 465 8.37 -1.83 -16.38
C GLU A 465 9.56 -1.19 -15.65
N LEU A 466 10.03 -1.80 -14.58
CA LEU A 466 11.31 -1.43 -13.97
C LEU A 466 12.46 -1.76 -14.92
N SER A 467 13.36 -0.82 -15.12
CA SER A 467 14.52 -0.97 -16.00
C SER A 467 15.75 -0.24 -15.43
N GLU A 468 16.90 -0.41 -16.09
CA GLU A 468 18.12 0.31 -15.72
C GLU A 468 18.01 1.84 -15.91
N SER A 469 17.10 2.31 -16.76
CA SER A 469 16.89 3.73 -17.06
C SER A 469 15.81 4.39 -16.19
N SER A 470 15.26 3.70 -15.21
CA SER A 470 14.21 4.23 -14.33
C SER A 470 14.63 5.54 -13.64
N PRO A 471 13.83 6.63 -13.75
CA PRO A 471 14.25 7.96 -13.32
C PRO A 471 14.30 8.06 -11.78
N VAL A 472 15.39 8.61 -11.27
CA VAL A 472 15.60 8.85 -9.82
C VAL A 472 14.62 9.89 -9.28
N SER A 473 14.17 10.84 -10.12
CA SER A 473 13.20 11.88 -9.78
C SER A 473 11.81 11.33 -9.45
N ALA A 474 11.49 10.08 -9.87
CA ALA A 474 10.24 9.42 -9.54
C ALA A 474 10.12 9.04 -8.05
N VAL A 475 11.23 9.06 -7.29
CA VAL A 475 11.22 8.78 -5.85
C VAL A 475 10.67 9.98 -5.09
N GLN A 476 9.75 9.71 -4.19
CA GLN A 476 9.13 10.68 -3.29
C GLN A 476 9.46 10.28 -1.84
N ILE A 477 9.55 11.26 -0.94
CA ILE A 477 9.70 11.00 0.50
C ILE A 477 8.58 11.75 1.22
N GLY A 478 7.66 11.00 1.82
CA GLY A 478 6.55 11.55 2.60
C GLY A 478 7.00 12.15 3.94
N ASP A 479 6.22 13.10 4.46
CA ASP A 479 6.44 13.73 5.75
C ASP A 479 5.17 13.70 6.63
N PRO A 480 5.05 12.69 7.49
CA PRO A 480 3.84 12.47 8.28
C PRO A 480 3.47 13.64 9.19
N ILE A 481 4.43 14.38 9.73
CA ILE A 481 4.13 15.49 10.66
C ILE A 481 3.49 16.69 9.95
N THR A 482 3.94 17.01 8.74
CA THR A 482 3.31 18.04 7.91
C THR A 482 1.89 17.62 7.54
N GLN A 483 1.70 16.38 7.14
CA GLN A 483 0.37 15.85 6.83
C GLN A 483 -0.55 15.90 8.05
N LYS A 484 -0.06 15.48 9.22
CA LYS A 484 -0.85 15.51 10.46
C LYS A 484 -1.33 16.92 10.82
N ARG A 485 -0.41 17.90 10.78
CA ARG A 485 -0.78 19.31 11.02
C ARG A 485 -1.81 19.83 10.02
N MET A 486 -1.62 19.52 8.74
CA MET A 486 -2.53 19.89 7.67
C MET A 486 -3.90 19.24 7.87
N THR A 487 -3.95 17.94 8.19
CA THR A 487 -5.19 17.20 8.46
C THR A 487 -5.97 17.84 9.61
N ASP A 488 -5.32 18.11 10.74
CA ASP A 488 -5.94 18.73 11.91
C ASP A 488 -6.49 20.13 11.60
N PHE A 489 -5.79 20.90 10.79
CA PHE A 489 -6.25 22.21 10.31
C PHE A 489 -7.48 22.07 9.42
N LEU A 490 -7.43 21.21 8.42
CA LEU A 490 -8.48 21.09 7.42
C LEU A 490 -9.78 20.51 8.00
N LEU A 491 -9.69 19.58 8.97
CA LEU A 491 -10.88 19.12 9.71
C LEU A 491 -11.58 20.26 10.45
N ARG A 492 -10.81 21.16 11.08
CA ARG A 492 -11.38 22.36 11.74
C ARG A 492 -11.96 23.36 10.73
N ALA A 493 -11.32 23.52 9.58
CA ALA A 493 -11.83 24.34 8.49
C ALA A 493 -13.12 23.77 7.90
N ARG A 494 -13.18 22.44 7.74
CA ARG A 494 -14.37 21.69 7.35
C ARG A 494 -15.56 21.96 8.27
N ASP A 495 -15.36 21.77 9.57
CA ASP A 495 -16.41 21.91 10.57
C ASP A 495 -16.97 23.35 10.65
N ARG A 496 -16.21 24.32 10.18
CA ARG A 496 -16.63 25.72 10.00
C ARG A 496 -17.23 26.02 8.63
N GLY A 497 -17.18 25.08 7.69
CA GLY A 497 -17.69 25.27 6.31
C GLY A 497 -16.87 26.25 5.48
N LEU A 498 -15.54 26.31 5.69
CA LEU A 498 -14.69 27.31 5.04
C LEU A 498 -14.32 26.97 3.60
N TYR A 499 -14.57 25.75 3.14
CA TYR A 499 -14.31 25.35 1.76
C TYR A 499 -15.44 24.48 1.18
N ASN A 500 -15.55 24.48 -0.15
CA ASN A 500 -16.58 23.76 -0.90
C ASN A 500 -16.11 22.40 -1.44
N PHE A 501 -14.83 22.29 -1.78
CA PHE A 501 -14.24 21.10 -2.40
C PHE A 501 -12.82 20.87 -1.84
N ILE A 502 -12.42 19.64 -1.74
CA ILE A 502 -11.07 19.22 -1.36
C ILE A 502 -10.66 17.99 -2.15
N THR A 503 -9.43 17.93 -2.62
CA THR A 503 -8.78 16.72 -3.17
C THR A 503 -7.30 16.77 -2.87
N ASP A 504 -6.60 15.62 -2.95
CA ASP A 504 -5.16 15.56 -2.76
C ASP A 504 -4.39 15.97 -4.04
N ASN A 505 -3.12 16.30 -3.86
CA ASN A 505 -2.15 16.46 -4.94
C ASN A 505 -1.28 15.19 -4.98
N GLY A 506 -1.86 14.10 -5.47
CA GLY A 506 -1.19 12.83 -5.66
C GLY A 506 -0.47 12.76 -7.01
N ALA A 507 -0.76 11.70 -7.75
CA ALA A 507 -0.24 11.46 -9.09
C ALA A 507 -0.53 12.64 -10.05
N GLY A 508 0.51 13.10 -10.77
CA GLY A 508 0.42 14.25 -11.67
C GLY A 508 0.25 15.62 -11.00
N GLY A 509 0.34 15.69 -9.69
CA GLY A 509 0.41 16.94 -8.90
C GLY A 509 -0.77 17.89 -9.12
N LEU A 510 -0.47 19.18 -9.37
CA LEU A 510 -1.48 20.20 -9.65
C LEU A 510 -2.20 19.97 -10.99
N SER A 511 -1.57 19.31 -11.97
CA SER A 511 -2.19 18.99 -13.26
C SER A 511 -3.42 18.11 -13.08
N SER A 512 -3.30 17.03 -12.31
CA SER A 512 -4.42 16.13 -12.04
C SER A 512 -5.43 16.75 -11.07
N SER A 513 -4.98 17.23 -9.90
CA SER A 513 -5.91 17.74 -8.87
C SER A 513 -6.75 18.93 -9.36
N ILE A 514 -6.10 19.94 -9.94
CA ILE A 514 -6.83 21.13 -10.45
C ILE A 514 -7.55 20.82 -11.76
N GLY A 515 -6.99 19.93 -12.61
CA GLY A 515 -7.65 19.46 -13.83
C GLY A 515 -8.98 18.79 -13.53
N GLU A 516 -9.02 17.82 -12.61
CA GLU A 516 -10.24 17.14 -12.17
C GLU A 516 -11.23 18.08 -11.46
N MET A 517 -10.75 18.95 -10.57
CA MET A 517 -11.58 19.96 -9.93
C MET A 517 -12.21 20.90 -10.96
N SER A 518 -11.46 21.29 -11.98
CA SER A 518 -11.92 22.18 -13.05
C SER A 518 -13.03 21.58 -13.90
N GLU A 519 -13.07 20.25 -14.03
CA GLU A 519 -14.17 19.56 -14.73
C GLU A 519 -15.52 19.80 -14.05
N ALA A 520 -15.55 19.96 -12.73
CA ALA A 520 -16.78 20.20 -11.98
C ALA A 520 -17.41 21.57 -12.21
N CYS A 521 -16.65 22.60 -12.66
CA CYS A 521 -17.17 23.95 -12.93
C CYS A 521 -16.95 24.41 -14.37
N GLY A 522 -16.16 23.70 -15.16
CA GLY A 522 -15.93 23.99 -16.57
C GLY A 522 -14.63 24.76 -16.86
N GLY A 523 -13.71 24.91 -15.91
CA GLY A 523 -12.41 25.51 -16.17
C GLY A 523 -11.73 26.15 -14.96
N CYS A 524 -10.52 26.65 -15.20
CA CYS A 524 -9.75 27.38 -14.18
C CYS A 524 -8.77 28.40 -14.79
N ARG A 525 -8.25 29.27 -13.92
CA ARG A 525 -7.07 30.07 -14.17
C ARG A 525 -6.09 29.89 -13.01
N LEU A 526 -4.98 29.20 -13.26
CA LEU A 526 -3.96 28.83 -12.27
C LEU A 526 -2.65 29.60 -12.56
N ASP A 527 -2.05 30.21 -11.55
CA ASP A 527 -0.79 30.94 -11.64
C ASP A 527 0.31 30.19 -10.86
N LEU A 528 1.18 29.48 -11.58
CA LEU A 528 2.26 28.67 -11.02
C LEU A 528 3.35 29.51 -10.34
N ALA A 529 3.47 30.82 -10.68
CA ALA A 529 4.46 31.70 -10.04
C ALA A 529 4.14 31.96 -8.56
N LYS A 530 2.89 31.71 -8.14
CA LYS A 530 2.45 31.85 -6.72
C LYS A 530 2.71 30.60 -5.89
N ALA A 531 3.06 29.49 -6.53
CA ALA A 531 3.25 28.23 -5.83
C ALA A 531 4.47 28.28 -4.89
N PRO A 532 4.35 27.88 -3.62
CA PRO A 532 5.46 27.81 -2.70
C PRO A 532 6.42 26.68 -3.08
N LEU A 533 7.70 27.03 -3.31
CA LEU A 533 8.73 26.10 -3.75
C LEU A 533 9.67 25.70 -2.60
N LYS A 534 10.18 24.47 -2.62
CA LYS A 534 11.24 24.00 -1.69
C LYS A 534 12.56 24.71 -1.96
N TYR A 535 12.85 25.01 -3.23
CA TYR A 535 14.05 25.66 -3.72
C TYR A 535 13.80 26.31 -5.09
N PRO A 536 14.58 27.32 -5.49
CA PRO A 536 14.43 27.98 -6.81
C PRO A 536 14.92 27.07 -7.94
N GLY A 537 14.53 27.40 -9.18
CA GLY A 537 15.04 26.77 -10.40
C GLY A 537 14.18 25.61 -10.93
N LEU A 538 12.89 25.60 -10.59
CA LEU A 538 11.90 24.71 -11.23
C LEU A 538 11.29 25.42 -12.44
N ASP A 539 11.15 24.68 -13.54
CA ASP A 539 10.40 25.11 -14.71
C ASP A 539 8.88 25.00 -14.47
N PRO A 540 8.04 25.75 -15.17
CA PRO A 540 6.59 25.72 -14.98
C PRO A 540 5.96 24.33 -15.10
N TRP A 541 6.43 23.49 -16.02
CA TRP A 541 5.95 22.12 -16.14
C TRP A 541 6.34 21.27 -14.91
N GLU A 542 7.53 21.45 -14.37
CA GLU A 542 7.97 20.75 -13.14
C GLU A 542 7.11 21.14 -11.92
N ILE A 543 6.73 22.43 -11.83
CA ILE A 543 5.82 22.92 -10.78
C ILE A 543 4.44 22.29 -10.92
N LEU A 544 3.94 22.18 -12.15
CA LEU A 544 2.59 21.69 -12.45
C LEU A 544 2.44 20.20 -12.12
N ILE A 545 3.42 19.36 -12.52
CA ILE A 545 3.31 17.90 -12.38
C ILE A 545 4.05 17.31 -11.19
N SER A 546 4.72 18.13 -10.37
CA SER A 546 5.39 17.66 -9.15
C SER A 546 4.43 16.91 -8.24
N GLU A 547 4.82 15.70 -7.82
CA GLU A 547 4.06 14.87 -6.87
C GLU A 547 4.62 14.98 -5.44
N ALA A 548 5.29 16.11 -5.11
CA ALA A 548 5.73 16.37 -3.74
C ALA A 548 4.55 16.17 -2.76
N GLN A 549 4.78 15.37 -1.73
CA GLN A 549 3.74 14.87 -0.84
C GLN A 549 3.15 15.95 0.10
N GLU A 550 2.16 15.55 0.91
CA GLU A 550 1.51 16.38 1.95
C GLU A 550 0.85 17.67 1.43
N ARG A 551 0.26 17.60 0.24
CA ARG A 551 -0.43 18.75 -0.35
C ARG A 551 -1.88 18.41 -0.66
N MET A 552 -2.78 19.36 -0.39
CA MET A 552 -4.19 19.30 -0.75
C MET A 552 -4.57 20.53 -1.56
N SER A 553 -5.43 20.35 -2.57
CA SER A 553 -6.07 21.42 -3.34
C SER A 553 -7.51 21.60 -2.89
N LEU A 554 -7.92 22.86 -2.73
CA LEU A 554 -9.24 23.21 -2.24
C LEU A 554 -9.90 24.28 -3.12
N ALA A 555 -11.24 24.24 -3.17
CA ALA A 555 -12.05 25.37 -3.65
C ALA A 555 -12.61 26.13 -2.43
N VAL A 556 -12.12 27.36 -2.25
CA VAL A 556 -12.48 28.21 -1.10
C VAL A 556 -13.27 29.41 -1.61
N PRO A 557 -14.51 29.64 -1.13
CA PRO A 557 -15.25 30.85 -1.46
C PRO A 557 -14.48 32.13 -1.11
N PRO A 558 -14.49 33.18 -1.96
CA PRO A 558 -13.78 34.43 -1.68
C PRO A 558 -14.10 35.07 -0.32
N GLU A 559 -15.34 34.94 0.13
CA GLU A 559 -15.77 35.43 1.44
C GLU A 559 -15.16 34.72 2.64
N ASN A 560 -14.69 33.48 2.45
CA ASN A 560 -14.12 32.66 3.52
C ASN A 560 -12.58 32.73 3.57
N ILE A 561 -11.92 33.29 2.55
CA ILE A 561 -10.45 33.14 2.38
C ILE A 561 -9.66 33.75 3.53
N GLU A 562 -10.06 34.93 4.06
CA GLU A 562 -9.33 35.57 5.17
C GLU A 562 -9.37 34.71 6.44
N GLU A 563 -10.54 34.14 6.78
CA GLU A 563 -10.68 33.24 7.93
C GLU A 563 -9.89 31.96 7.73
N PHE A 564 -9.95 31.38 6.52
CA PHE A 564 -9.22 30.16 6.15
C PHE A 564 -7.71 30.36 6.32
N LEU A 565 -7.12 31.39 5.72
CA LEU A 565 -5.70 31.70 5.83
C LEU A 565 -5.27 32.06 7.25
N SER A 566 -6.14 32.76 8.02
CA SER A 566 -5.87 33.07 9.43
C SER A 566 -5.85 31.79 10.29
N LEU A 567 -6.76 30.85 10.06
CA LEU A 567 -6.77 29.56 10.76
C LEU A 567 -5.52 28.74 10.42
N ALA A 568 -5.15 28.66 9.13
CA ALA A 568 -3.94 27.98 8.67
C ALA A 568 -2.69 28.50 9.40
N ARG A 569 -2.48 29.82 9.41
CA ARG A 569 -1.33 30.44 10.11
C ARG A 569 -1.31 30.12 11.60
N ARG A 570 -2.46 30.16 12.30
CA ARG A 570 -2.55 29.82 13.73
C ARG A 570 -2.20 28.37 14.01
N MET A 571 -2.42 27.47 13.05
CA MET A 571 -2.10 26.05 13.19
C MET A 571 -0.75 25.64 12.57
N GLY A 572 0.04 26.64 12.11
CA GLY A 572 1.37 26.39 11.53
C GLY A 572 1.32 25.66 10.18
N VAL A 573 0.25 25.84 9.40
CA VAL A 573 0.07 25.25 8.08
C VAL A 573 0.23 26.30 7.00
N GLU A 574 1.03 26.03 5.98
CA GLU A 574 1.16 26.89 4.80
C GLU A 574 -0.08 26.71 3.90
N ALA A 575 -0.69 27.82 3.50
CA ALA A 575 -1.83 27.85 2.60
C ALA A 575 -1.69 29.02 1.63
N THR A 576 -1.80 28.77 0.33
CA THR A 576 -1.50 29.73 -0.73
C THR A 576 -2.60 29.73 -1.78
N VAL A 577 -3.10 30.92 -2.13
CA VAL A 577 -4.04 31.11 -3.24
C VAL A 577 -3.26 31.10 -4.54
N LEU A 578 -3.53 30.10 -5.40
CA LEU A 578 -2.87 29.92 -6.68
C LEU A 578 -3.65 30.49 -7.87
N GLY A 579 -4.97 30.69 -7.74
CA GLY A 579 -5.82 31.12 -8.83
C GLY A 579 -7.30 31.07 -8.49
N GLU A 580 -8.12 30.90 -9.50
CA GLU A 580 -9.58 30.83 -9.39
C GLU A 580 -10.19 29.79 -10.34
N PHE A 581 -11.31 29.20 -9.95
CA PHE A 581 -12.12 28.34 -10.82
C PHE A 581 -13.04 29.20 -11.67
N THR A 582 -13.23 28.80 -12.93
CA THR A 582 -14.01 29.55 -13.94
C THR A 582 -14.94 28.59 -14.70
N ASP A 583 -15.87 29.16 -15.45
CA ASP A 583 -16.72 28.46 -16.43
C ASP A 583 -16.25 28.67 -17.88
N SER A 584 -14.97 28.96 -18.06
CA SER A 584 -14.37 29.35 -19.34
C SER A 584 -14.32 28.25 -20.40
N GLY A 585 -14.44 26.98 -20.02
CA GLY A 585 -14.21 25.82 -20.87
C GLY A 585 -12.74 25.41 -20.98
N TYR A 586 -11.80 26.10 -20.28
CA TYR A 586 -10.37 25.94 -20.47
C TYR A 586 -9.61 25.67 -19.16
N PHE A 587 -8.63 24.80 -19.27
CA PHE A 587 -7.55 24.64 -18.32
C PHE A 587 -6.45 25.67 -18.68
N HIS A 588 -6.56 26.87 -18.06
CA HIS A 588 -5.69 28.00 -18.32
C HIS A 588 -4.62 28.17 -17.27
N ILE A 589 -3.38 27.90 -17.62
CA ILE A 589 -2.21 27.96 -16.74
C ILE A 589 -1.33 29.16 -17.13
N CYS A 590 -0.98 29.94 -16.10
CA CYS A 590 -0.10 31.10 -16.23
C CYS A 590 1.17 30.91 -15.38
N TYR A 591 2.22 31.63 -15.71
CA TYR A 591 3.36 31.91 -14.86
C TYR A 591 3.54 33.43 -14.77
N GLY A 592 3.02 34.02 -13.71
CA GLY A 592 2.79 35.45 -13.61
C GLY A 592 1.80 35.95 -14.67
N GLU A 593 2.24 36.88 -15.51
CA GLU A 593 1.40 37.44 -16.58
C GLU A 593 1.41 36.59 -17.87
N LYS A 594 2.34 35.63 -18.01
CA LYS A 594 2.52 34.83 -19.23
C LYS A 594 1.64 33.58 -19.17
N THR A 595 0.80 33.37 -20.18
CA THR A 595 0.14 32.09 -20.42
C THR A 595 1.17 31.04 -20.80
N VAL A 596 1.17 29.87 -20.14
CA VAL A 596 2.09 28.76 -20.39
C VAL A 596 1.37 27.49 -20.81
N ALA A 597 0.06 27.37 -20.55
CA ALA A 597 -0.79 26.32 -21.12
C ALA A 597 -2.22 26.82 -21.27
N PHE A 598 -2.90 26.36 -22.35
CA PHE A 598 -4.28 26.73 -22.66
C PHE A 598 -4.97 25.57 -23.40
N LEU A 599 -5.61 24.69 -22.65
CA LEU A 599 -6.22 23.45 -23.14
C LEU A 599 -7.74 23.46 -22.89
N PRO A 600 -8.58 23.13 -23.90
CA PRO A 600 -10.01 22.91 -23.64
C PRO A 600 -10.20 21.71 -22.70
N MET A 601 -11.12 21.86 -21.73
CA MET A 601 -11.44 20.79 -20.78
C MET A 601 -11.90 19.50 -21.49
N ASP A 602 -12.71 19.63 -22.54
CA ASP A 602 -13.20 18.49 -23.31
C ASP A 602 -12.06 17.72 -24.01
N PHE A 603 -11.00 18.42 -24.48
CA PHE A 603 -9.86 17.75 -25.08
C PHE A 603 -8.96 17.11 -24.02
N LEU A 604 -8.72 17.82 -22.93
CA LEU A 604 -7.90 17.31 -21.81
C LEU A 604 -8.46 15.99 -21.24
N HIS A 605 -9.79 15.93 -20.99
CA HIS A 605 -10.42 14.78 -20.34
C HIS A 605 -11.02 13.75 -21.31
N GLY A 606 -11.45 14.15 -22.49
CA GLY A 606 -12.17 13.32 -23.46
C GLY A 606 -11.41 12.99 -24.75
N GLY A 607 -10.18 13.49 -24.92
CA GLY A 607 -9.41 13.31 -26.17
C GLY A 607 -8.73 11.94 -26.33
N LEU A 608 -8.63 11.14 -25.28
CA LEU A 608 -7.94 9.85 -25.27
C LEU A 608 -8.68 8.80 -26.12
N PRO A 609 -8.01 8.12 -27.10
CA PRO A 609 -8.62 7.04 -27.87
C PRO A 609 -8.74 5.75 -27.05
N PRO A 610 -9.79 4.92 -27.28
CA PRO A 610 -9.93 3.63 -26.61
C PRO A 610 -8.88 2.63 -27.10
N MET A 611 -8.19 1.96 -26.18
CA MET A 611 -7.24 0.89 -26.48
C MET A 611 -7.97 -0.36 -26.97
N GLN A 612 -7.36 -1.11 -27.90
CA GLN A 612 -7.84 -2.39 -28.40
C GLN A 612 -6.92 -3.51 -27.95
N LEU A 613 -7.45 -4.51 -27.27
CA LEU A 613 -6.71 -5.67 -26.78
C LEU A 613 -7.32 -6.97 -27.27
N ARG A 614 -6.54 -8.03 -27.24
CA ARG A 614 -6.98 -9.39 -27.52
C ARG A 614 -6.57 -10.30 -26.37
N GLY A 615 -7.52 -11.13 -25.90
CA GLY A 615 -7.29 -12.12 -24.87
C GLY A 615 -7.58 -13.53 -25.35
N VAL A 616 -6.63 -14.45 -25.21
CA VAL A 616 -6.80 -15.87 -25.56
C VAL A 616 -6.49 -16.72 -24.35
N TRP A 617 -7.51 -17.43 -23.86
CA TRP A 617 -7.37 -18.31 -22.70
C TRP A 617 -6.92 -19.70 -23.10
N GLU A 618 -5.91 -20.21 -22.42
CA GLU A 618 -5.40 -21.56 -22.54
C GLU A 618 -5.32 -22.24 -21.16
N VAL A 619 -5.83 -23.47 -21.06
CA VAL A 619 -5.75 -24.23 -19.82
C VAL A 619 -4.35 -24.81 -19.64
N LYS A 620 -3.63 -24.32 -18.64
CA LYS A 620 -2.33 -24.87 -18.26
C LYS A 620 -2.49 -26.12 -17.38
N ARG A 621 -1.60 -27.09 -17.52
CA ARG A 621 -1.54 -28.28 -16.70
C ARG A 621 -0.19 -28.39 -16.01
N HIS A 622 -0.23 -28.67 -14.72
CA HIS A 622 0.93 -28.78 -13.86
C HIS A 622 1.12 -30.22 -13.36
N PRO A 623 2.38 -30.63 -13.06
CA PRO A 623 2.65 -31.93 -12.44
C PRO A 623 1.91 -32.06 -11.09
N GLU A 624 1.44 -33.26 -10.79
CA GLU A 624 0.85 -33.62 -9.50
C GLU A 624 1.84 -34.47 -8.71
N PRO A 625 1.95 -34.29 -7.36
CA PRO A 625 2.76 -35.22 -6.56
C PRO A 625 2.19 -36.62 -6.60
N LYS A 626 3.09 -37.62 -6.61
CA LYS A 626 2.67 -39.01 -6.48
C LYS A 626 2.06 -39.24 -5.10
N PRO A 627 1.07 -40.17 -4.98
CA PRO A 627 0.55 -40.58 -3.70
C PRO A 627 1.70 -41.03 -2.78
N ASP A 628 1.71 -40.57 -1.54
CA ASP A 628 2.62 -41.00 -0.50
C ASP A 628 1.88 -41.99 0.42
N GLU A 629 2.49 -43.12 0.77
CA GLU A 629 1.92 -44.12 1.73
C GLU A 629 2.12 -43.66 3.19
N LYS A 630 2.22 -42.36 3.41
CA LYS A 630 2.52 -41.74 4.71
C LYS A 630 1.36 -41.95 5.69
N LYS A 631 1.70 -42.35 6.92
CA LYS A 631 0.71 -42.59 8.00
C LYS A 631 0.74 -41.51 9.07
N ASP A 632 1.75 -40.65 9.07
CA ASP A 632 1.94 -39.59 10.05
C ASP A 632 2.29 -38.30 9.32
N TYR A 633 1.49 -37.22 9.55
CA TYR A 633 1.62 -35.93 8.92
C TYR A 633 2.15 -34.83 9.87
N THR A 634 2.66 -35.21 11.03
CA THR A 634 3.19 -34.25 12.03
C THR A 634 4.31 -33.40 11.45
N ASP A 635 5.29 -34.02 10.76
CA ASP A 635 6.39 -33.29 10.12
C ASP A 635 5.93 -32.37 8.97
N ASP A 636 4.84 -32.74 8.27
CA ASP A 636 4.27 -31.88 7.23
C ASP A 636 3.64 -30.63 7.84
N LEU A 637 2.92 -30.77 8.97
CA LEU A 637 2.37 -29.64 9.71
C LEU A 637 3.47 -28.72 10.24
N LEU A 638 4.52 -29.26 10.86
CA LEU A 638 5.65 -28.46 11.35
C LEU A 638 6.31 -27.66 10.22
N ARG A 639 6.48 -28.29 9.04
CA ARG A 639 7.02 -27.62 7.85
C ARG A 639 6.10 -26.53 7.33
N LEU A 640 4.78 -26.75 7.32
CA LEU A 640 3.80 -25.74 6.93
C LEU A 640 3.81 -24.56 7.89
N LEU A 641 3.77 -24.82 9.21
CA LEU A 641 3.84 -23.77 10.23
C LEU A 641 5.11 -22.92 10.10
N SER A 642 6.21 -23.54 9.66
CA SER A 642 7.49 -22.87 9.42
C SER A 642 7.60 -22.22 8.03
N SER A 643 6.61 -22.36 7.14
CA SER A 643 6.64 -21.70 5.83
C SER A 643 6.38 -20.18 5.97
N LEU A 644 7.04 -19.39 5.12
CA LEU A 644 6.98 -17.92 5.23
C LEU A 644 5.56 -17.36 5.10
N ASN A 645 4.68 -17.99 4.34
CA ASN A 645 3.29 -17.54 4.19
C ASN A 645 2.45 -17.84 5.45
N VAL A 646 2.72 -18.95 6.14
CA VAL A 646 1.95 -19.37 7.33
C VAL A 646 2.54 -18.84 8.63
N CYS A 647 3.88 -18.81 8.79
CA CYS A 647 4.54 -18.46 10.05
C CYS A 647 4.12 -17.10 10.61
N SER A 648 4.39 -16.89 11.90
CA SER A 648 4.12 -15.64 12.62
C SER A 648 4.74 -14.42 11.93
N LYS A 649 3.98 -13.34 11.87
CA LYS A 649 4.41 -12.02 11.39
C LYS A 649 4.71 -11.07 12.56
N GLU A 650 4.98 -11.60 13.74
CA GLU A 650 5.14 -10.83 14.99
C GLU A 650 6.22 -9.76 14.88
N SER A 651 7.34 -10.04 14.23
CA SER A 651 8.45 -9.09 13.99
C SER A 651 8.01 -7.84 13.22
N VAL A 652 6.97 -7.92 12.40
CA VAL A 652 6.36 -6.78 11.69
C VAL A 652 5.26 -6.15 12.54
N VAL A 653 4.30 -6.96 13.01
CA VAL A 653 3.10 -6.48 13.71
C VAL A 653 3.44 -5.65 14.95
N ARG A 654 4.46 -6.08 15.73
CA ARG A 654 4.87 -5.39 16.97
C ARG A 654 5.51 -4.02 16.73
N ARG A 655 5.87 -3.68 15.51
CA ARG A 655 6.42 -2.36 15.13
C ARG A 655 5.33 -1.33 14.92
N TYR A 656 4.11 -1.75 14.56
CA TYR A 656 3.01 -0.86 14.24
C TYR A 656 2.14 -0.55 15.46
N ASP A 657 1.78 0.72 15.62
CA ASP A 657 0.80 1.15 16.62
C ASP A 657 -0.58 0.68 16.21
N HIS A 658 -1.13 -0.30 16.87
CA HIS A 658 -2.47 -0.84 16.59
C HIS A 658 -3.51 -0.49 17.66
N GLU A 659 -3.16 0.27 18.69
CA GLU A 659 -4.05 0.68 19.78
C GLU A 659 -4.23 2.20 19.90
N VAL A 660 -3.47 3.00 19.15
CA VAL A 660 -3.62 4.45 19.13
C VAL A 660 -5.04 4.85 18.73
N GLN A 661 -5.57 5.95 19.23
CA GLN A 661 -6.98 6.38 19.23
C GLN A 661 -7.93 5.57 20.15
N GLY A 662 -7.49 4.48 20.77
CA GLY A 662 -8.24 3.74 21.80
C GLY A 662 -9.44 2.93 21.31
N GLY A 663 -9.56 2.69 19.98
CA GLY A 663 -10.72 2.04 19.37
C GLY A 663 -10.55 0.54 19.08
N SER A 664 -9.39 -0.05 19.25
CA SER A 664 -9.12 -1.45 18.87
C SER A 664 -9.81 -2.44 19.81
N VAL A 665 -10.60 -3.36 19.23
CA VAL A 665 -11.36 -4.40 19.95
C VAL A 665 -10.80 -5.79 19.63
N VAL A 666 -10.78 -6.20 18.36
CA VAL A 666 -10.01 -7.37 17.90
C VAL A 666 -8.76 -6.84 17.24
N LYS A 667 -7.62 -7.18 17.82
CA LYS A 667 -6.29 -6.71 17.43
C LYS A 667 -5.64 -7.68 16.46
N PRO A 668 -4.51 -7.33 15.84
CA PRO A 668 -3.77 -8.24 14.94
C PRO A 668 -3.37 -9.55 15.60
N PHE A 669 -3.13 -9.51 16.90
CA PHE A 669 -2.91 -10.70 17.72
C PHE A 669 -3.97 -10.83 18.81
N SER A 670 -4.37 -12.10 19.05
CA SER A 670 -5.33 -12.53 20.05
C SER A 670 -4.82 -13.76 20.81
N GLY A 671 -5.66 -14.32 21.68
CA GLY A 671 -5.34 -15.49 22.47
C GLY A 671 -4.82 -15.19 23.86
N ALA A 672 -4.45 -16.24 24.59
CA ALA A 672 -4.08 -16.17 26.01
C ALA A 672 -2.84 -15.30 26.26
N GLU A 673 -1.88 -15.31 25.32
CA GLU A 673 -0.63 -14.55 25.40
C GLU A 673 -0.60 -13.35 24.43
N ASN A 674 -1.69 -13.07 23.71
CA ASN A 674 -1.79 -12.03 22.67
C ASN A 674 -0.71 -12.15 21.59
N ASP A 675 -0.47 -13.35 21.11
CA ASP A 675 0.50 -13.69 20.08
C ASP A 675 0.00 -14.70 19.03
N GLY A 676 -1.25 -15.16 19.15
CA GLY A 676 -1.95 -15.91 18.11
C GLY A 676 -2.54 -14.98 17.03
N PRO A 677 -2.70 -15.43 15.79
CA PRO A 677 -3.21 -14.60 14.69
C PRO A 677 -4.69 -14.23 14.88
N SER A 678 -5.17 -13.25 14.11
CA SER A 678 -6.59 -12.87 14.06
C SER A 678 -7.08 -12.83 12.63
N ASP A 679 -8.32 -13.29 12.38
CA ASP A 679 -8.91 -13.36 11.03
C ASP A 679 -9.25 -11.97 10.47
N ALA A 680 -9.74 -11.06 11.32
CA ALA A 680 -10.11 -9.70 10.96
C ALA A 680 -9.88 -8.76 12.14
N ALA A 681 -9.82 -7.45 11.85
CA ALA A 681 -9.82 -6.43 12.91
C ALA A 681 -11.24 -5.94 13.17
N VAL A 682 -11.53 -5.65 14.44
CA VAL A 682 -12.75 -4.98 14.90
C VAL A 682 -12.37 -3.71 15.63
N ILE A 683 -12.95 -2.60 15.22
CA ILE A 683 -12.63 -1.27 15.73
C ILE A 683 -13.93 -0.60 16.20
N ARG A 684 -13.85 0.10 17.31
CA ARG A 684 -14.90 0.97 17.86
C ARG A 684 -14.52 2.44 17.56
N PRO A 685 -14.95 3.01 16.41
CA PRO A 685 -14.48 4.33 15.98
C PRO A 685 -15.09 5.50 16.75
N LEU A 686 -16.22 5.27 17.42
CA LEU A 686 -16.95 6.22 18.27
C LEU A 686 -16.96 5.66 19.70
N LEU A 687 -16.17 6.26 20.60
CA LEU A 687 -15.96 5.71 21.94
C LEU A 687 -17.22 5.77 22.85
N GLU A 688 -18.22 6.57 22.48
CA GLU A 688 -19.54 6.67 23.12
C GLU A 688 -20.54 5.61 22.61
N SER A 689 -20.26 4.92 21.51
CA SER A 689 -21.09 3.85 20.92
C SER A 689 -20.40 2.49 21.02
N PHE A 690 -21.16 1.39 21.00
CA PHE A 690 -20.64 0.03 20.81
C PHE A 690 -20.72 -0.46 19.36
N GLU A 691 -21.19 0.38 18.43
CA GLU A 691 -21.11 0.09 17.00
C GLU A 691 -19.66 0.02 16.56
N GLY A 692 -19.32 -0.98 15.76
CA GLY A 692 -17.97 -1.20 15.28
C GLY A 692 -17.85 -1.24 13.77
N VAL A 693 -16.62 -1.06 13.31
CA VAL A 693 -16.19 -1.33 11.95
C VAL A 693 -15.37 -2.61 11.96
N VAL A 694 -15.64 -3.50 11.02
CA VAL A 694 -14.86 -4.72 10.78
C VAL A 694 -14.13 -4.53 9.46
N VAL A 695 -12.83 -4.88 9.41
CA VAL A 695 -12.01 -4.89 8.20
C VAL A 695 -11.24 -6.19 8.09
N SER A 696 -11.23 -6.74 6.88
CA SER A 696 -10.53 -7.97 6.51
C SER A 696 -10.10 -7.91 5.05
N HIS A 697 -9.36 -8.92 4.61
CA HIS A 697 -8.95 -9.04 3.21
C HIS A 697 -8.75 -10.51 2.82
N GLY A 698 -8.67 -10.76 1.51
CA GLY A 698 -8.28 -12.03 0.92
C GLY A 698 -7.30 -11.81 -0.23
N ILE A 699 -6.30 -12.67 -0.33
CA ILE A 699 -5.23 -12.57 -1.32
C ILE A 699 -4.63 -13.97 -1.61
N CYS A 700 -4.83 -14.50 -2.81
CA CYS A 700 -4.47 -15.86 -3.18
C CYS A 700 -3.65 -15.92 -4.50
N PRO A 701 -2.49 -15.25 -4.63
CA PRO A 701 -1.79 -15.09 -5.92
C PRO A 701 -1.35 -16.43 -6.53
N ARG A 702 -1.06 -17.44 -5.73
CA ARG A 702 -0.61 -18.77 -6.18
C ARG A 702 -1.67 -19.52 -6.98
N TYR A 703 -2.96 -19.27 -6.74
CA TYR A 703 -4.04 -19.86 -7.51
C TYR A 703 -4.10 -19.34 -8.95
N SER A 704 -3.50 -18.17 -9.23
CA SER A 704 -3.40 -17.59 -10.57
C SER A 704 -2.59 -18.45 -11.54
N ASP A 705 -1.68 -19.28 -11.04
CA ASP A 705 -0.91 -20.21 -11.85
C ASP A 705 -1.79 -21.29 -12.50
N ILE A 706 -2.96 -21.54 -11.93
CA ILE A 706 -3.94 -22.52 -12.42
C ILE A 706 -5.09 -21.80 -13.15
N ASP A 707 -5.76 -20.87 -12.45
CA ASP A 707 -6.90 -20.14 -13.01
C ASP A 707 -7.23 -18.87 -12.23
N THR A 708 -7.10 -17.71 -12.87
CA THR A 708 -7.38 -16.40 -12.24
C THR A 708 -8.85 -16.18 -11.90
N TYR A 709 -9.79 -16.91 -12.54
CA TYR A 709 -11.20 -16.91 -12.16
C TYR A 709 -11.38 -17.46 -10.73
N HIS A 710 -10.78 -18.62 -10.45
CA HIS A 710 -10.86 -19.22 -9.13
C HIS A 710 -9.98 -18.48 -8.10
N MET A 711 -8.86 -17.89 -8.51
CA MET A 711 -8.07 -17.00 -7.65
C MET A 711 -8.95 -15.85 -7.12
N MET A 712 -9.64 -15.13 -7.99
CA MET A 712 -10.51 -14.03 -7.61
C MET A 712 -11.67 -14.49 -6.73
N ALA A 713 -12.33 -15.59 -7.08
CA ALA A 713 -13.41 -16.15 -6.28
C ALA A 713 -12.97 -16.46 -4.85
N ASN A 714 -11.78 -17.04 -4.68
CA ASN A 714 -11.22 -17.37 -3.37
C ASN A 714 -10.81 -16.11 -2.60
N ALA A 715 -10.21 -15.10 -3.25
CA ALA A 715 -9.88 -13.83 -2.59
C ALA A 715 -11.13 -13.12 -2.04
N ILE A 716 -12.24 -13.13 -2.78
CA ILE A 716 -13.53 -12.59 -2.32
C ILE A 716 -14.06 -13.39 -1.13
N ASP A 717 -14.09 -14.73 -1.25
CA ASP A 717 -14.58 -15.61 -0.19
C ASP A 717 -13.72 -15.52 1.08
N GLU A 718 -12.40 -15.48 0.95
CA GLU A 718 -11.47 -15.34 2.07
C GLU A 718 -11.68 -14.01 2.81
N GLY A 719 -11.75 -12.89 2.09
CA GLY A 719 -12.06 -11.60 2.71
C GLY A 719 -13.39 -11.63 3.47
N LEU A 720 -14.45 -12.17 2.85
CA LEU A 720 -15.77 -12.27 3.48
C LEU A 720 -15.80 -13.29 4.62
N ARG A 721 -15.10 -14.42 4.49
CA ARG A 721 -14.99 -15.46 5.50
C ARG A 721 -14.34 -14.95 6.78
N ASN A 722 -13.22 -14.23 6.64
CA ASN A 722 -12.52 -13.56 7.73
C ASN A 722 -13.39 -12.49 8.42
N TYR A 723 -14.11 -11.69 7.62
CA TYR A 723 -15.05 -10.68 8.12
C TYR A 723 -16.16 -11.32 8.96
N VAL A 724 -16.71 -12.45 8.51
CA VAL A 724 -17.77 -13.17 9.19
C VAL A 724 -17.26 -13.91 10.44
N ALA A 725 -16.02 -14.43 10.42
CA ALA A 725 -15.43 -15.18 11.54
C ALA A 725 -15.47 -14.39 12.85
N VAL A 726 -15.15 -13.10 12.82
CA VAL A 726 -15.19 -12.22 14.00
C VAL A 726 -16.61 -11.73 14.35
N GLY A 727 -17.62 -12.01 13.51
CA GLY A 727 -19.02 -11.64 13.74
C GLY A 727 -19.51 -10.43 12.93
N GLY A 728 -18.82 -10.02 11.84
CA GLY A 728 -19.25 -8.95 10.97
C GLY A 728 -20.65 -9.16 10.36
N SER A 729 -21.42 -8.08 10.19
CA SER A 729 -22.79 -8.11 9.67
C SER A 729 -22.82 -8.13 8.14
N LEU A 730 -23.56 -9.08 7.57
CA LEU A 730 -23.78 -9.18 6.13
C LEU A 730 -24.81 -8.18 5.59
N ASP A 731 -25.42 -7.38 6.44
CA ASP A 731 -26.43 -6.39 6.04
C ASP A 731 -25.80 -5.04 5.64
N LEU A 732 -24.57 -4.79 6.10
CA LEU A 732 -23.76 -3.64 5.72
C LEU A 732 -22.30 -4.09 5.56
N VAL A 733 -21.94 -4.48 4.34
CA VAL A 733 -20.60 -4.94 3.96
C VAL A 733 -20.28 -4.46 2.56
N ALA A 734 -19.08 -3.94 2.35
CA ALA A 734 -18.61 -3.45 1.06
C ALA A 734 -17.22 -4.01 0.73
N GLY A 735 -16.90 -4.08 -0.55
CA GLY A 735 -15.63 -4.59 -1.06
C GLY A 735 -14.83 -3.54 -1.82
N LEU A 736 -13.51 -3.74 -1.87
CA LEU A 736 -12.57 -3.05 -2.75
C LEU A 736 -11.75 -4.08 -3.50
N ASP A 737 -11.53 -3.84 -4.79
CA ASP A 737 -10.72 -4.67 -5.66
C ASP A 737 -9.42 -3.96 -6.04
N ASN A 738 -8.27 -4.53 -5.64
CA ASN A 738 -6.96 -3.99 -5.95
C ASN A 738 -6.18 -4.99 -6.83
N PHE A 739 -6.15 -4.71 -8.13
CA PHE A 739 -5.44 -5.52 -9.12
C PHE A 739 -3.97 -5.12 -9.21
N CYS A 740 -3.07 -6.08 -9.09
CA CYS A 740 -1.67 -5.95 -9.47
C CYS A 740 -1.36 -6.99 -10.55
N TRP A 741 -1.03 -6.51 -11.74
CA TRP A 741 -0.86 -7.35 -12.91
C TRP A 741 0.47 -7.12 -13.61
N CYS A 742 1.05 -8.20 -14.15
CA CYS A 742 2.11 -8.10 -15.13
C CYS A 742 1.58 -7.47 -16.43
N ASP A 743 2.47 -7.07 -17.35
CA ASP A 743 2.06 -6.42 -18.60
C ASP A 743 1.15 -7.34 -19.44
N PRO A 744 -0.12 -6.98 -19.66
CA PRO A 744 -1.05 -7.78 -20.47
C PRO A 744 -1.06 -7.39 -21.94
N VAL A 745 -0.29 -6.37 -22.34
CA VAL A 745 -0.28 -5.88 -23.72
C VAL A 745 0.68 -6.71 -24.57
N GLN A 746 0.14 -7.34 -25.63
CA GLN A 746 0.95 -8.14 -26.55
C GLN A 746 2.02 -7.31 -27.24
N SER A 747 3.27 -7.70 -27.12
CA SER A 747 4.42 -7.03 -27.72
C SER A 747 5.61 -8.00 -27.89
N GLU A 748 6.70 -7.55 -28.49
CA GLU A 748 7.95 -8.32 -28.56
C GLU A 748 8.51 -8.60 -27.14
N LYS A 749 8.33 -7.67 -26.21
CA LYS A 749 8.74 -7.83 -24.80
C LYS A 749 7.76 -8.69 -23.99
N THR A 750 6.53 -8.83 -24.44
CA THR A 750 5.46 -9.58 -23.78
C THR A 750 4.79 -10.52 -24.78
N PRO A 751 5.45 -11.62 -25.20
CA PRO A 751 4.94 -12.54 -26.22
C PRO A 751 3.74 -13.37 -25.72
N ASP A 752 3.44 -13.35 -24.41
CA ASP A 752 2.30 -13.98 -23.74
C ASP A 752 1.21 -12.97 -23.33
N GLY A 753 1.21 -11.77 -23.91
CA GLY A 753 0.27 -10.70 -23.57
C GLY A 753 -1.19 -11.08 -23.78
N GLU A 754 -1.52 -11.78 -24.87
CA GLU A 754 -2.89 -12.26 -25.10
C GLU A 754 -3.38 -13.23 -24.01
N TYR A 755 -2.51 -14.10 -23.50
CA TYR A 755 -2.84 -14.99 -22.38
C TYR A 755 -3.03 -14.18 -21.08
N LYS A 756 -2.15 -13.23 -20.78
CA LYS A 756 -2.25 -12.35 -19.60
C LYS A 756 -3.49 -11.46 -19.62
N THR A 757 -3.89 -10.98 -20.79
CA THR A 757 -5.18 -10.28 -20.99
C THR A 757 -6.36 -11.22 -20.70
N ALA A 758 -6.30 -12.47 -21.16
CA ALA A 758 -7.34 -13.45 -20.87
C ALA A 758 -7.43 -13.79 -19.37
N GLN A 759 -6.30 -13.86 -18.67
CA GLN A 759 -6.27 -14.00 -17.21
C GLN A 759 -6.97 -12.82 -16.53
N LEU A 760 -6.76 -11.59 -16.99
CA LEU A 760 -7.40 -10.38 -16.45
C LEU A 760 -8.93 -10.42 -16.67
N VAL A 761 -9.38 -10.80 -17.87
CA VAL A 761 -10.81 -10.98 -18.18
C VAL A 761 -11.44 -12.01 -17.24
N ARG A 762 -10.80 -13.16 -17.03
CA ARG A 762 -11.31 -14.22 -16.15
C ARG A 762 -11.45 -13.77 -14.71
N ALA A 763 -10.47 -13.06 -14.18
CA ALA A 763 -10.54 -12.51 -12.84
C ALA A 763 -11.70 -11.50 -12.70
N ASN A 764 -11.88 -10.62 -13.69
CA ASN A 764 -12.98 -9.63 -13.68
C ASN A 764 -14.37 -10.28 -13.81
N LYS A 765 -14.51 -11.36 -14.59
CA LYS A 765 -15.76 -12.14 -14.65
C LYS A 765 -16.12 -12.75 -13.28
N ALA A 766 -15.14 -13.35 -12.61
CA ALA A 766 -15.33 -13.86 -11.26
C ALA A 766 -15.67 -12.74 -10.26
N LEU A 767 -15.01 -11.58 -10.36
CA LEU A 767 -15.32 -10.43 -9.53
C LEU A 767 -16.80 -10.04 -9.63
N TYR A 768 -17.31 -9.89 -10.85
CA TYR A 768 -18.72 -9.61 -11.07
C TYR A 768 -19.64 -10.68 -10.46
N GLU A 769 -19.41 -11.94 -10.81
CA GLU A 769 -20.29 -13.06 -10.41
C GLU A 769 -20.33 -13.23 -8.90
N TYR A 770 -19.18 -13.22 -8.22
CA TYR A 770 -19.13 -13.47 -6.78
C TYR A 770 -19.52 -12.25 -5.94
N CYS A 771 -19.21 -11.03 -6.36
CA CYS A 771 -19.72 -9.83 -5.68
C CYS A 771 -21.24 -9.74 -5.74
N VAL A 772 -21.85 -10.05 -6.90
CA VAL A 772 -23.31 -10.12 -7.02
C VAL A 772 -23.89 -11.27 -6.20
N ALA A 773 -23.29 -12.47 -6.25
CA ALA A 773 -23.76 -13.63 -5.51
C ALA A 773 -23.72 -13.45 -3.98
N PHE A 774 -22.69 -12.79 -3.45
CA PHE A 774 -22.58 -12.48 -2.03
C PHE A 774 -23.32 -11.20 -1.63
N GLY A 775 -23.73 -10.36 -2.58
CA GLY A 775 -24.38 -9.07 -2.33
C GLY A 775 -23.41 -8.01 -1.80
N ILE A 776 -22.16 -8.01 -2.24
CA ILE A 776 -21.10 -7.07 -1.82
C ILE A 776 -20.94 -6.00 -2.91
N PRO A 777 -21.33 -4.73 -2.69
CA PRO A 777 -21.02 -3.66 -3.62
C PRO A 777 -19.52 -3.31 -3.55
N LEU A 778 -18.91 -3.13 -4.71
CA LEU A 778 -17.58 -2.54 -4.81
C LEU A 778 -17.70 -1.02 -4.67
N ILE A 779 -16.98 -0.41 -3.75
CA ILE A 779 -17.12 1.03 -3.47
C ILE A 779 -15.93 1.85 -3.94
N SER A 780 -14.78 1.22 -4.09
CA SER A 780 -13.55 1.77 -4.64
C SER A 780 -12.70 0.61 -5.17
N GLY A 781 -11.59 0.90 -5.78
CA GLY A 781 -10.61 -0.07 -6.26
C GLY A 781 -9.37 0.62 -6.78
N LYS A 782 -8.42 -0.17 -7.24
CA LYS A 782 -7.19 0.30 -7.90
C LYS A 782 -6.69 -0.78 -8.84
N ASP A 783 -6.11 -0.36 -9.97
CA ASP A 783 -5.30 -1.21 -10.82
C ASP A 783 -3.86 -0.70 -10.90
N SER A 784 -2.93 -1.63 -10.78
CA SER A 784 -1.50 -1.43 -10.99
C SER A 784 -1.05 -2.41 -12.05
N MET A 785 -0.73 -1.89 -13.23
CA MET A 785 -0.38 -2.68 -14.40
C MET A 785 1.14 -2.67 -14.65
N LYS A 786 1.62 -3.59 -15.50
CA LYS A 786 3.02 -3.73 -15.90
C LYS A 786 3.98 -3.87 -14.70
N ASN A 787 3.57 -4.69 -13.71
CA ASN A 787 4.44 -5.02 -12.59
C ASN A 787 5.48 -6.07 -13.01
N ASP A 788 6.40 -5.65 -13.86
CA ASP A 788 7.48 -6.45 -14.41
C ASP A 788 8.82 -5.74 -14.18
N TYR A 789 9.88 -6.53 -14.16
CA TYR A 789 11.25 -6.08 -14.34
C TYR A 789 11.76 -6.57 -15.70
N PHE A 790 12.46 -5.71 -16.45
CA PHE A 790 13.09 -6.08 -17.71
C PHE A 790 14.40 -5.31 -17.94
N ASP A 791 15.52 -6.03 -18.13
CA ASP A 791 16.85 -5.46 -18.39
C ASP A 791 17.30 -5.58 -19.85
N GLY A 792 16.38 -5.95 -20.75
CA GLY A 792 16.70 -6.22 -22.17
C GLY A 792 16.95 -7.71 -22.46
N VAL A 793 17.20 -8.53 -21.44
CA VAL A 793 17.48 -9.96 -21.55
C VAL A 793 16.56 -10.77 -20.61
N THR A 794 16.52 -10.40 -19.35
CA THR A 794 15.74 -11.09 -18.31
C THR A 794 14.45 -10.34 -18.02
N LYS A 795 13.31 -11.04 -18.15
CA LYS A 795 12.02 -10.54 -17.71
C LYS A 795 11.56 -11.30 -16.47
N ILE A 796 11.23 -10.59 -15.41
CA ILE A 796 10.62 -11.14 -14.18
C ILE A 796 9.25 -10.50 -14.05
N SER A 797 8.19 -11.29 -14.26
CA SER A 797 6.80 -10.87 -14.09
C SER A 797 6.27 -11.34 -12.73
N ILE A 798 5.54 -10.51 -12.03
CA ILE A 798 4.81 -10.93 -10.85
C ILE A 798 3.71 -11.95 -11.22
N PRO A 799 3.28 -12.82 -10.31
CA PRO A 799 2.04 -13.58 -10.50
C PRO A 799 0.85 -12.61 -10.51
N PRO A 800 -0.16 -12.83 -11.37
CA PRO A 800 -1.42 -12.12 -11.28
C PRO A 800 -1.95 -12.12 -9.84
N THR A 801 -2.13 -10.94 -9.27
CA THR A 801 -2.48 -10.78 -7.85
C THR A 801 -3.65 -9.82 -7.71
N VAL A 802 -4.62 -10.18 -6.85
CA VAL A 802 -5.69 -9.28 -6.43
C VAL A 802 -5.77 -9.31 -4.91
N LEU A 803 -5.72 -8.13 -4.31
CA LEU A 803 -6.11 -7.94 -2.93
C LEU A 803 -7.59 -7.54 -2.91
N PHE A 804 -8.44 -8.39 -2.34
CA PHE A 804 -9.84 -8.08 -2.11
C PHE A 804 -10.04 -7.68 -0.65
N SER A 805 -10.33 -6.39 -0.41
CA SER A 805 -10.53 -5.86 0.93
C SER A 805 -12.02 -5.76 1.24
N VAL A 806 -12.40 -6.11 2.47
CA VAL A 806 -13.79 -6.09 2.94
C VAL A 806 -13.89 -5.15 4.14
N ILE A 807 -14.87 -4.26 4.09
CA ILE A 807 -15.20 -3.38 5.22
C ILE A 807 -16.69 -3.41 5.48
N GLY A 808 -17.08 -3.34 6.75
CA GLY A 808 -18.49 -3.30 7.09
C GLY A 808 -18.73 -3.03 8.57
N LYS A 809 -19.97 -3.24 9.00
CA LYS A 809 -20.43 -2.86 10.32
C LYS A 809 -20.58 -4.07 11.25
N MET A 810 -20.31 -3.86 12.53
CA MET A 810 -20.72 -4.71 13.64
C MET A 810 -21.61 -3.91 14.59
N GLU A 811 -22.79 -4.40 14.86
CA GLU A 811 -23.79 -3.68 15.68
C GLU A 811 -23.35 -3.51 17.14
N ASP A 812 -22.60 -4.49 17.67
CA ASP A 812 -22.11 -4.49 19.05
C ASP A 812 -20.77 -5.21 19.14
N VAL A 813 -19.70 -4.43 19.28
CA VAL A 813 -18.31 -4.95 19.34
C VAL A 813 -18.05 -5.88 20.54
N ARG A 814 -18.91 -5.87 21.58
CA ARG A 814 -18.81 -6.78 22.74
C ARG A 814 -19.14 -8.23 22.37
N LYS A 815 -19.71 -8.46 21.19
CA LYS A 815 -20.03 -9.78 20.65
C LYS A 815 -18.97 -10.30 19.68
N ALA A 816 -17.87 -9.57 19.50
CA ALA A 816 -16.78 -10.01 18.66
C ALA A 816 -16.20 -11.35 19.12
N VAL A 817 -15.89 -12.22 18.20
CA VAL A 817 -15.33 -13.56 18.42
C VAL A 817 -13.87 -13.56 17.96
N THR A 818 -12.99 -14.21 18.72
CA THR A 818 -11.60 -14.44 18.35
C THR A 818 -11.33 -15.92 18.09
N MET A 819 -10.21 -16.22 17.45
CA MET A 819 -9.93 -17.54 16.93
C MET A 819 -9.43 -18.55 17.96
N ASP A 820 -8.92 -18.12 19.11
CA ASP A 820 -8.27 -18.92 20.13
C ASP A 820 -9.23 -19.83 20.92
N ALA A 821 -8.87 -21.05 21.19
CA ALA A 821 -9.63 -21.96 22.04
C ALA A 821 -9.80 -21.38 23.46
N LYS A 822 -11.03 -21.42 24.03
CA LYS A 822 -11.35 -20.72 25.26
C LYS A 822 -11.35 -21.62 26.52
N ARG A 823 -11.74 -22.88 26.38
CA ARG A 823 -11.95 -23.75 27.52
C ARG A 823 -11.85 -25.23 27.13
N SER A 824 -11.20 -26.03 27.96
CA SER A 824 -11.27 -27.49 27.86
C SER A 824 -12.73 -27.99 27.99
N GLY A 825 -13.07 -28.96 27.14
CA GLY A 825 -14.40 -29.51 27.00
C GLY A 825 -15.29 -28.83 25.97
N ASP A 826 -14.89 -27.68 25.39
CA ASP A 826 -15.61 -27.07 24.29
C ASP A 826 -15.58 -28.02 23.07
N LEU A 827 -16.72 -28.11 22.37
CA LEU A 827 -16.89 -28.96 21.19
C LEU A 827 -16.29 -28.28 19.96
N VAL A 828 -15.56 -29.02 19.14
CA VAL A 828 -14.94 -28.52 17.92
C VAL A 828 -15.81 -28.89 16.73
N TYR A 829 -16.24 -27.86 15.99
CA TYR A 829 -17.04 -27.99 14.78
C TYR A 829 -16.26 -27.54 13.55
N LEU A 830 -16.43 -28.24 12.45
CA LEU A 830 -16.06 -27.77 11.11
C LEU A 830 -17.35 -27.36 10.39
N LEU A 831 -17.41 -26.09 9.97
CA LEU A 831 -18.46 -25.57 9.10
C LEU A 831 -17.99 -25.64 7.65
N GLY A 832 -18.80 -26.23 6.78
CA GLY A 832 -18.48 -26.47 5.38
C GLY A 832 -18.01 -27.90 5.10
N LYS A 833 -17.74 -28.18 3.83
CA LYS A 833 -17.29 -29.49 3.33
C LYS A 833 -15.85 -29.38 2.82
N THR A 834 -15.08 -30.43 2.96
CA THR A 834 -13.74 -30.53 2.37
C THR A 834 -13.81 -31.32 1.06
N ALA A 835 -13.08 -30.87 0.04
CA ALA A 835 -12.89 -31.57 -1.22
C ALA A 835 -11.39 -31.84 -1.46
N PHE A 836 -11.05 -32.62 -2.49
CA PHE A 836 -9.66 -32.82 -2.89
C PHE A 836 -9.20 -31.60 -3.72
N GLU A 837 -8.79 -30.53 -3.05
CA GLU A 837 -8.43 -29.22 -3.62
C GLU A 837 -7.09 -28.77 -3.06
N LEU A 838 -6.00 -29.37 -3.55
CA LEU A 838 -4.61 -29.10 -3.13
C LEU A 838 -3.83 -28.31 -4.19
N GLY A 839 -4.43 -27.99 -5.35
CA GLY A 839 -3.77 -27.21 -6.39
C GLY A 839 -3.57 -25.77 -5.96
N GLY A 840 -2.33 -25.29 -6.06
CA GLY A 840 -1.92 -23.95 -5.61
C GLY A 840 -1.75 -23.80 -4.08
N SER A 841 -1.96 -24.88 -3.30
CA SER A 841 -1.90 -24.84 -1.84
C SER A 841 -0.46 -24.67 -1.32
N GLU A 842 -0.34 -24.12 -0.09
CA GLU A 842 0.93 -24.07 0.65
C GLU A 842 1.50 -25.49 0.86
N TYR A 843 0.64 -26.47 1.09
CA TYR A 843 1.08 -27.85 1.23
C TYR A 843 1.79 -28.39 -0.04
N TYR A 844 1.23 -28.14 -1.23
CA TYR A 844 1.91 -28.55 -2.47
C TYR A 844 3.17 -27.72 -2.72
N ALA A 845 3.18 -26.46 -2.33
CA ALA A 845 4.34 -25.59 -2.46
C ALA A 845 5.53 -26.09 -1.63
N THR A 846 5.30 -26.56 -0.39
CA THR A 846 6.38 -27.16 0.42
C THR A 846 7.00 -28.41 -0.20
N LYS A 847 6.31 -29.03 -1.16
CA LYS A 847 6.76 -30.20 -1.93
C LYS A 847 7.29 -29.83 -3.33
N GLY A 848 7.26 -28.54 -3.71
CA GLY A 848 7.70 -28.05 -5.03
C GLY A 848 6.72 -28.31 -6.17
N PHE A 849 5.43 -28.45 -5.88
CA PHE A 849 4.35 -28.66 -6.86
C PHE A 849 3.35 -27.51 -6.87
N ILE A 850 2.70 -27.31 -8.02
CA ILE A 850 1.52 -26.45 -8.16
C ILE A 850 0.24 -27.30 -8.10
N GLY A 851 0.16 -28.39 -8.86
CA GLY A 851 -1.06 -29.18 -9.01
C GLY A 851 -2.11 -28.51 -9.90
N ASN A 852 -3.34 -29.06 -9.95
CA ASN A 852 -4.35 -28.60 -10.92
C ASN A 852 -5.74 -28.35 -10.31
N ARG A 853 -5.99 -28.79 -9.08
CA ARG A 853 -7.32 -28.68 -8.45
C ARG A 853 -7.33 -27.53 -7.47
N VAL A 854 -7.51 -26.32 -8.00
CA VAL A 854 -7.68 -25.09 -7.21
C VAL A 854 -9.00 -25.13 -6.43
N PRO A 855 -9.06 -24.57 -5.21
CA PRO A 855 -10.31 -24.47 -4.44
C PRO A 855 -11.41 -23.74 -5.20
N ARG A 856 -12.66 -24.24 -5.04
CA ARG A 856 -13.84 -23.69 -5.71
C ARG A 856 -14.84 -23.16 -4.71
N VAL A 857 -15.30 -21.94 -4.95
CA VAL A 857 -16.28 -21.27 -4.10
C VAL A 857 -17.70 -21.62 -4.58
N ASP A 858 -18.54 -22.10 -3.66
CA ASP A 858 -19.99 -22.22 -3.83
C ASP A 858 -20.65 -21.09 -3.03
N ALA A 859 -20.79 -19.92 -3.66
CA ALA A 859 -21.28 -18.71 -3.02
C ALA A 859 -22.67 -18.86 -2.39
N ALA A 860 -23.58 -19.61 -3.05
CA ALA A 860 -24.94 -19.81 -2.52
C ALA A 860 -24.94 -20.58 -1.19
N SER A 861 -24.20 -21.71 -1.14
CA SER A 861 -24.07 -22.50 0.08
C SER A 861 -23.28 -21.76 1.16
N ALA A 862 -22.24 -20.99 0.77
CA ALA A 862 -21.44 -20.17 1.68
C ALA A 862 -22.29 -19.07 2.34
N LEU A 863 -23.06 -18.31 1.58
CA LEU A 863 -23.89 -17.21 2.08
C LEU A 863 -24.94 -17.70 3.11
N VAL A 864 -25.58 -18.83 2.84
CA VAL A 864 -26.55 -19.44 3.77
C VAL A 864 -25.85 -19.78 5.09
N ARG A 865 -24.68 -20.38 5.03
CA ARG A 865 -23.86 -20.76 6.19
C ARG A 865 -23.36 -19.54 6.98
N TYR A 866 -22.86 -18.52 6.29
CA TYR A 866 -22.38 -17.29 6.91
C TYR A 866 -23.51 -16.56 7.66
N ARG A 867 -24.70 -16.47 7.09
CA ARG A 867 -25.87 -15.90 7.76
C ARG A 867 -26.32 -16.71 8.98
N ALA A 868 -26.28 -18.03 8.90
CA ALA A 868 -26.61 -18.91 10.02
C ALA A 868 -25.57 -18.74 11.15
N TYR A 869 -24.28 -18.70 10.82
CA TYR A 869 -23.18 -18.48 11.74
C TYR A 869 -23.29 -17.08 12.42
N HIS A 870 -23.47 -16.02 11.66
CA HIS A 870 -23.64 -14.66 12.19
C HIS A 870 -24.78 -14.58 13.22
N LYS A 871 -25.91 -15.27 12.95
CA LYS A 871 -27.01 -15.38 13.91
C LYS A 871 -26.60 -16.13 15.18
N ALA A 872 -25.79 -17.17 15.07
CA ALA A 872 -25.29 -17.93 16.23
C ALA A 872 -24.36 -17.04 17.08
N VAL A 873 -23.48 -16.25 16.48
CA VAL A 873 -22.62 -15.24 17.16
C VAL A 873 -23.49 -14.21 17.88
N GLY A 874 -24.49 -13.63 17.20
CA GLY A 874 -25.40 -12.65 17.78
C GLY A 874 -26.13 -13.15 19.02
N ARG A 875 -26.35 -14.47 19.15
CA ARG A 875 -26.96 -15.16 20.31
C ARG A 875 -25.95 -15.60 21.37
N GLY A 876 -24.65 -15.38 21.16
CA GLY A 876 -23.58 -15.79 22.09
C GLY A 876 -23.36 -17.31 22.15
N LEU A 877 -23.63 -18.05 21.10
CA LEU A 877 -23.52 -19.51 21.06
C LEU A 877 -22.12 -20.00 20.66
N VAL A 878 -21.27 -19.13 20.16
CA VAL A 878 -19.92 -19.42 19.66
C VAL A 878 -18.89 -19.00 20.71
N ALA A 879 -17.91 -19.85 20.99
CA ALA A 879 -16.81 -19.57 21.90
C ALA A 879 -15.58 -19.04 21.15
N SER A 880 -15.20 -19.65 20.03
CA SER A 880 -14.16 -19.18 19.12
C SER A 880 -14.49 -19.53 17.68
N CYS A 881 -13.89 -18.80 16.73
CA CYS A 881 -14.00 -19.10 15.31
C CYS A 881 -12.69 -18.72 14.61
N HIS A 882 -12.26 -19.59 13.69
CA HIS A 882 -11.12 -19.37 12.82
C HIS A 882 -11.46 -19.77 11.38
N ASP A 883 -11.03 -19.02 10.40
CA ASP A 883 -11.18 -19.42 9.00
C ASP A 883 -10.21 -20.58 8.65
N LEU A 884 -10.47 -21.28 7.56
CA LEU A 884 -9.54 -22.25 7.01
C LEU A 884 -9.02 -21.73 5.66
N SER A 885 -7.77 -21.32 5.62
CA SER A 885 -7.07 -20.85 4.44
C SER A 885 -5.79 -21.64 4.20
N ASP A 886 -4.63 -20.97 4.15
CA ASP A 886 -3.33 -21.61 3.87
C ASP A 886 -3.03 -22.78 4.80
N GLY A 887 -2.67 -23.93 4.21
CA GLY A 887 -2.41 -25.17 4.95
C GLY A 887 -3.65 -25.93 5.49
N GLY A 888 -4.84 -25.39 5.27
CA GLY A 888 -6.11 -26.04 5.54
C GLY A 888 -6.43 -26.31 7.02
N LEU A 889 -7.11 -27.43 7.32
CA LEU A 889 -7.56 -27.77 8.67
C LEU A 889 -6.41 -27.97 9.65
N ALA A 890 -5.29 -28.56 9.21
CA ALA A 890 -4.18 -28.90 10.10
C ALA A 890 -3.56 -27.61 10.70
N VAL A 891 -3.38 -26.57 9.90
CA VAL A 891 -2.87 -25.27 10.35
C VAL A 891 -3.90 -24.59 11.26
N ALA A 892 -5.17 -24.50 10.86
CA ALA A 892 -6.20 -23.86 11.66
C ALA A 892 -6.39 -24.51 13.05
N LEU A 893 -6.29 -25.84 13.14
CA LEU A 893 -6.31 -26.57 14.43
C LEU A 893 -5.12 -26.20 15.31
N ALA A 894 -3.91 -26.14 14.71
CA ALA A 894 -2.69 -25.79 15.45
C ALA A 894 -2.77 -24.35 15.98
N GLU A 895 -3.16 -23.39 15.13
CA GLU A 895 -3.27 -21.98 15.48
C GLU A 895 -4.31 -21.75 16.58
N THR A 896 -5.50 -22.32 16.44
CA THR A 896 -6.54 -22.25 17.47
C THR A 896 -6.10 -22.85 18.80
N SER A 897 -5.34 -23.97 18.75
CA SER A 897 -4.82 -24.67 19.94
C SER A 897 -3.76 -23.84 20.66
N PHE A 898 -2.68 -23.44 19.97
CA PHE A 898 -1.59 -22.74 20.65
C PHE A 898 -1.97 -21.29 21.04
N ALA A 899 -2.83 -20.62 20.29
CA ALA A 899 -3.32 -19.30 20.68
C ALA A 899 -4.15 -19.33 21.99
N GLY A 900 -4.95 -20.39 22.19
CA GLY A 900 -5.73 -20.58 23.41
C GLY A 900 -4.97 -21.24 24.56
N GLY A 901 -3.85 -21.92 24.26
CA GLY A 901 -3.09 -22.70 25.23
C GLY A 901 -3.73 -24.06 25.58
N PHE A 902 -4.62 -24.58 24.73
CA PHE A 902 -5.33 -25.83 24.91
C PHE A 902 -5.01 -26.84 23.80
N GLY A 903 -4.98 -28.13 24.15
CA GLY A 903 -4.93 -29.20 23.16
C GLY A 903 -6.28 -29.41 22.48
N MET A 904 -6.30 -30.26 21.47
CA MET A 904 -7.52 -30.72 20.79
C MET A 904 -7.43 -32.20 20.43
N ALA A 905 -8.57 -32.90 20.54
CA ALA A 905 -8.74 -34.27 20.03
C ALA A 905 -9.77 -34.24 18.89
N VAL A 906 -9.31 -34.57 17.65
CA VAL A 906 -10.09 -34.44 16.42
C VAL A 906 -10.14 -35.78 15.69
N ASP A 907 -11.28 -36.09 15.07
CA ASP A 907 -11.56 -37.30 14.33
C ASP A 907 -11.98 -36.95 12.87
N LEU A 908 -11.08 -37.19 11.90
CA LEU A 908 -11.32 -36.92 10.48
C LEU A 908 -12.48 -37.77 9.91
N GLY A 909 -12.77 -38.93 10.51
CA GLY A 909 -13.88 -39.78 10.12
C GLY A 909 -15.27 -39.13 10.25
N ARG A 910 -15.35 -38.07 11.04
CA ARG A 910 -16.58 -37.28 11.26
C ARG A 910 -16.76 -36.12 10.27
N MET A 911 -15.75 -35.86 9.47
CA MET A 911 -15.81 -34.76 8.51
C MET A 911 -16.64 -35.08 7.28
N ILE A 912 -17.27 -34.05 6.72
CA ILE A 912 -18.01 -34.18 5.45
C ILE A 912 -17.01 -33.97 4.29
N PHE A 913 -16.79 -35.03 3.52
CA PHE A 913 -15.94 -34.98 2.32
C PHE A 913 -16.77 -34.98 1.06
N SER A 914 -16.45 -34.09 0.11
CA SER A 914 -17.10 -33.97 -1.18
C SER A 914 -16.21 -34.54 -2.28
N GLY A 915 -16.64 -35.61 -2.96
CA GLY A 915 -15.90 -36.19 -4.08
C GLY A 915 -15.81 -37.72 -4.02
N VAL A 916 -15.09 -38.29 -4.98
CA VAL A 916 -14.85 -39.76 -5.03
C VAL A 916 -13.86 -40.13 -3.96
N ALA A 917 -14.12 -41.27 -3.29
CA ALA A 917 -13.15 -41.84 -2.34
C ALA A 917 -11.77 -41.99 -3.02
N CYS A 918 -10.72 -41.49 -2.40
CA CYS A 918 -9.35 -41.58 -2.89
C CYS A 918 -8.45 -42.12 -1.78
N ASP A 919 -7.36 -42.74 -2.17
CA ASP A 919 -6.38 -43.36 -1.23
C ASP A 919 -5.63 -42.29 -0.39
N ARG A 920 -5.78 -40.99 -0.74
CA ARG A 920 -5.15 -39.83 -0.06
C ARG A 920 -6.17 -39.00 0.76
N ARG A 921 -7.18 -39.64 1.35
CA ARG A 921 -8.28 -38.94 1.96
C ARG A 921 -7.89 -38.18 3.23
N ASP A 922 -7.04 -38.77 4.09
CA ASP A 922 -6.55 -38.09 5.31
C ASP A 922 -5.72 -36.87 4.95
N GLU A 923 -4.80 -36.97 3.97
CA GLU A 923 -4.03 -35.86 3.44
C GLU A 923 -4.93 -34.73 2.92
N ALA A 924 -5.96 -35.07 2.14
CA ALA A 924 -6.91 -34.10 1.62
C ALA A 924 -7.76 -33.43 2.71
N LEU A 925 -8.18 -34.18 3.74
CA LEU A 925 -8.95 -33.65 4.86
C LEU A 925 -8.12 -32.68 5.72
N LEU A 926 -6.81 -32.97 5.89
CA LEU A 926 -5.90 -32.13 6.67
C LEU A 926 -5.48 -30.86 5.93
N PHE A 927 -5.09 -30.96 4.65
CA PHE A 927 -4.34 -29.92 3.96
C PHE A 927 -5.04 -29.28 2.74
N SER A 928 -6.23 -29.77 2.33
CA SER A 928 -6.98 -29.05 1.29
C SER A 928 -7.41 -27.67 1.80
N GLU A 929 -7.24 -26.66 0.94
CA GLU A 929 -7.61 -25.28 1.19
C GLU A 929 -9.02 -24.97 0.66
N SER A 930 -9.92 -25.96 0.69
CA SER A 930 -11.31 -25.81 0.23
C SER A 930 -11.98 -24.59 0.85
N ALA A 931 -12.60 -23.79 -0.02
CA ALA A 931 -13.15 -22.47 0.32
C ALA A 931 -14.32 -22.51 1.33
N SER A 932 -14.62 -21.38 1.90
CA SER A 932 -15.83 -21.10 2.70
C SER A 932 -15.98 -21.98 3.95
N ARG A 933 -14.88 -22.35 4.62
CA ARG A 933 -14.89 -23.17 5.84
C ARG A 933 -14.48 -22.39 7.07
N HIS A 934 -15.05 -22.76 8.24
CA HIS A 934 -14.62 -22.25 9.56
C HIS A 934 -14.44 -23.39 10.55
N LEU A 935 -13.43 -23.26 11.41
CA LEU A 935 -13.25 -24.03 12.63
C LEU A 935 -13.91 -23.26 13.78
N VAL A 936 -14.88 -23.86 14.45
CA VAL A 936 -15.66 -23.19 15.48
C VAL A 936 -15.63 -24.01 16.77
N THR A 937 -15.41 -23.35 17.91
CA THR A 937 -15.60 -24.02 19.20
C THR A 937 -16.92 -23.55 19.84
N VAL A 938 -17.62 -24.49 20.48
CA VAL A 938 -18.94 -24.29 21.07
C VAL A 938 -18.99 -24.95 22.45
N ARG A 939 -19.46 -24.23 23.46
CA ARG A 939 -19.65 -24.78 24.80
C ARG A 939 -20.67 -25.92 24.81
N PRO A 940 -20.44 -27.03 25.55
CA PRO A 940 -21.36 -28.15 25.55
C PRO A 940 -22.81 -27.75 25.85
N GLU A 941 -23.01 -26.79 26.75
CA GLU A 941 -24.33 -26.26 27.13
C GLU A 941 -25.05 -25.52 25.99
N HIS A 942 -24.33 -25.05 24.98
CA HIS A 942 -24.89 -24.37 23.82
C HIS A 942 -25.07 -25.29 22.61
N ARG A 943 -24.69 -26.57 22.68
CA ARG A 943 -24.68 -27.53 21.59
C ARG A 943 -26.00 -27.56 20.79
N GLU A 944 -27.12 -27.87 21.46
CA GLU A 944 -28.44 -28.03 20.80
C GLU A 944 -28.87 -26.71 20.14
N ALA A 945 -28.64 -25.58 20.82
CA ALA A 945 -29.00 -24.26 20.31
C ALA A 945 -28.16 -23.85 19.10
N PHE A 946 -26.86 -24.20 19.09
CA PHE A 946 -25.95 -23.97 17.96
C PHE A 946 -26.31 -24.85 16.76
N GLU A 947 -26.48 -26.17 16.96
CA GLU A 947 -26.87 -27.10 15.91
C GLU A 947 -28.23 -26.73 15.27
N ALA A 948 -29.18 -26.25 16.09
CA ALA A 948 -30.45 -25.71 15.60
C ALA A 948 -30.26 -24.39 14.79
N ALA A 949 -29.33 -23.51 15.19
CA ALA A 949 -29.03 -22.29 14.44
C ALA A 949 -28.37 -22.59 13.09
N MET A 950 -27.56 -23.64 13.03
CA MET A 950 -26.87 -24.09 11.81
C MET A 950 -27.69 -25.06 10.95
N ALA A 951 -28.93 -25.40 11.38
CA ALA A 951 -29.78 -26.33 10.62
C ALA A 951 -29.99 -25.87 9.17
N GLY A 952 -29.87 -26.83 8.23
CA GLY A 952 -29.91 -26.53 6.79
C GLY A 952 -28.59 -26.11 6.16
N THR A 953 -27.51 -26.04 6.94
CA THR A 953 -26.15 -25.83 6.43
C THR A 953 -25.30 -27.10 6.55
N CYS A 954 -24.12 -27.10 5.94
CA CYS A 954 -23.15 -28.16 6.08
C CYS A 954 -22.25 -27.89 7.29
N PHE A 955 -22.31 -28.74 8.32
CA PHE A 955 -21.43 -28.69 9.49
C PHE A 955 -21.26 -30.06 10.13
N SER A 956 -20.21 -30.28 10.89
CA SER A 956 -19.97 -31.50 11.67
C SER A 956 -19.18 -31.22 12.95
N CYS A 957 -19.57 -31.94 14.04
CA CYS A 957 -18.80 -31.94 15.28
C CYS A 957 -17.66 -32.95 15.10
N ILE A 958 -16.44 -32.45 14.97
CA ILE A 958 -15.25 -33.24 14.63
C ILE A 958 -14.38 -33.60 15.85
N GLY A 959 -14.62 -32.97 17.02
CA GLY A 959 -13.76 -33.20 18.19
C GLY A 959 -14.12 -32.38 19.40
N MET A 960 -13.15 -32.24 20.28
CA MET A 960 -13.25 -31.40 21.49
C MET A 960 -11.90 -30.79 21.88
N VAL A 961 -11.95 -29.66 22.57
CA VAL A 961 -10.80 -29.01 23.21
C VAL A 961 -10.42 -29.80 24.47
N THR A 962 -9.13 -30.04 24.65
CA THR A 962 -8.58 -30.82 25.78
C THR A 962 -7.65 -29.96 26.66
N ASP A 963 -7.34 -30.43 27.84
CA ASP A 963 -6.43 -29.74 28.79
C ASP A 963 -4.98 -30.31 28.78
N ASP A 964 -4.69 -31.28 27.88
CA ASP A 964 -3.40 -32.00 27.83
C ASP A 964 -2.32 -31.31 26.99
N ALA A 965 -2.56 -30.07 26.54
CA ALA A 965 -1.62 -29.27 25.73
C ALA A 965 -1.07 -30.04 24.50
N THR A 966 -1.87 -30.90 23.89
CA THR A 966 -1.51 -31.74 22.75
C THR A 966 -2.60 -31.69 21.69
N LEU A 967 -2.24 -31.40 20.44
CA LEU A 967 -3.11 -31.61 19.29
C LEU A 967 -2.96 -33.06 18.83
N THR A 968 -4.08 -33.80 18.84
CA THR A 968 -4.14 -35.18 18.35
C THR A 968 -5.25 -35.31 17.31
N VAL A 969 -4.90 -35.80 16.13
CA VAL A 969 -5.86 -36.02 15.04
C VAL A 969 -5.85 -37.51 14.67
N SER A 970 -7.03 -38.10 14.69
CA SER A 970 -7.27 -39.47 14.23
C SER A 970 -7.74 -39.46 12.77
N GLY A 971 -7.17 -40.33 11.95
CA GLY A 971 -7.55 -40.54 10.56
C GLY A 971 -8.88 -41.27 10.39
N ILE A 972 -9.26 -41.52 9.16
CA ILE A 972 -10.54 -42.19 8.83
C ILE A 972 -10.59 -43.61 9.37
N ASP A 973 -9.45 -44.30 9.44
CA ASP A 973 -9.30 -45.66 9.97
C ASP A 973 -9.23 -45.68 11.50
N GLY A 974 -9.25 -44.52 12.15
CA GLY A 974 -9.12 -44.36 13.61
C GLY A 974 -7.68 -44.38 14.13
N SER A 975 -6.66 -44.54 13.27
CA SER A 975 -5.26 -44.38 13.65
C SER A 975 -4.91 -42.91 13.89
N VAL A 976 -3.95 -42.64 14.75
CA VAL A 976 -3.43 -41.26 14.93
C VAL A 976 -2.56 -40.93 13.70
N VAL A 977 -2.98 -39.89 12.99
CA VAL A 977 -2.31 -39.42 11.76
C VAL A 977 -1.55 -38.08 11.96
N LEU A 978 -1.78 -37.41 13.10
CA LEU A 978 -1.05 -36.19 13.47
C LEU A 978 -1.05 -36.07 15.00
N ARG A 979 0.13 -35.77 15.58
CA ARG A 979 0.27 -35.50 17.01
C ARG A 979 1.43 -34.55 17.27
N GLY A 980 1.16 -33.41 17.92
CA GLY A 980 2.19 -32.44 18.33
C GLY A 980 1.80 -31.73 19.62
N THR A 981 2.77 -31.36 20.43
CA THR A 981 2.52 -30.48 21.58
C THR A 981 2.28 -29.07 21.10
N ILE A 982 1.43 -28.29 21.76
CA ILE A 982 1.14 -26.90 21.39
C ILE A 982 2.40 -26.03 21.40
N ASN A 983 3.38 -26.34 22.27
CA ASN A 983 4.65 -25.61 22.34
C ASN A 983 5.54 -25.88 21.09
N GLU A 984 5.64 -27.13 20.64
CA GLU A 984 6.37 -27.47 19.42
C GLU A 984 5.74 -26.82 18.19
N LEU A 985 4.41 -26.86 18.08
CA LEU A 985 3.69 -26.24 16.98
C LEU A 985 3.85 -24.72 16.98
N LYS A 986 3.73 -24.07 18.17
CA LYS A 986 3.92 -22.62 18.33
C LYS A 986 5.35 -22.19 18.02
N GLU A 987 6.36 -22.94 18.48
CA GLU A 987 7.77 -22.65 18.18
C GLU A 987 8.07 -22.77 16.68
N ALA A 988 7.55 -23.81 16.01
CA ALA A 988 7.68 -23.95 14.57
C ALA A 988 7.04 -22.76 13.82
N TRP A 989 5.91 -22.25 14.32
CA TRP A 989 5.21 -21.10 13.74
C TRP A 989 5.92 -19.75 14.00
N GLN A 990 6.51 -19.56 15.20
CA GLN A 990 7.12 -18.27 15.57
C GLN A 990 8.56 -18.09 15.08
N SER A 991 9.32 -19.20 14.91
CA SER A 991 10.77 -19.12 14.70
C SER A 991 11.23 -18.50 13.37
N PRO A 992 10.56 -18.65 12.21
CA PRO A 992 11.16 -18.32 10.91
C PRO A 992 11.50 -16.84 10.70
N LEU A 993 10.68 -15.92 11.19
CA LEU A 993 10.87 -14.47 11.03
C LEU A 993 11.25 -13.76 12.34
N ARG A 994 11.58 -14.51 13.40
CA ARG A 994 11.86 -13.95 14.74
C ARG A 994 13.07 -13.02 14.76
N GLU A 995 14.06 -13.26 13.93
CA GLU A 995 15.32 -12.51 13.91
C GLU A 995 15.41 -11.44 12.79
N LEU A 996 14.29 -11.17 12.08
CA LEU A 996 14.23 -10.16 11.05
C LEU A 996 13.78 -8.79 11.57
#